data_982a40168efa9373cde0520de776ae28
#
_entry.id   982a40168efa9373cde0520de776ae28
#
_cell.length_a   1.000
_cell.length_b   1.000
_cell.length_c   1.000
_cell.angle_alpha   90.00
_cell.angle_beta   90.00
_cell.angle_gamma   90.00
#
_symmetry.space_group_name_H-M   'P 1'
#
loop_
_entity.id
_entity.type
_entity.pdbx_description
1 polymer ?
#
loop_
_entity_poly.entity_id
_entity_poly.type
_entity_poly.pdbx_seq_one_letter_code
_entity_poly.pdbx_strand_id
1 'polypeptide(L)'
;MSKSSFNTFFHDISRVDILRGPQGTLYGLNTEGGLVRIYSRNPISEPGFEWGRTIATHGLISTNINLRRRISDKAGFSIAGFFINDQGYLRNHLLDTKADKSQEAGGRFKFVYAPSATSYLNAIVDFQHTHQNAFPYGAMADDDTTDNPNTNQQGRYRRNMLNAAIDFGTSIGSLNFSSTTSYQHLYDFMAMDIDYMPVDYLAMNEKQRQNSITQEFVLKGNYRNLWRHTSGIFGSAQWLKTDAPVFFNQGMDEFLASNIQRPMYAAILASMTGRFLAQGMTSEAATAAAQAVIERAGGITVDADMHTVPGIFHTPTLNLGFYHESSVQLANRLAATLGVRYDWSRVGVDYDTQAIMDCNVSVMGRPANTRISSTLRHKEHNNYGQLLPKVSLVYSLDDSNSNLYATISKGYRAGGFNIQMFSDILQTEISNSSSQRGDYDVPHDEASYDNIRKSIEYKPETSWNYEVGSHLNLFNGALHLDAAVFFMQLKNQQLSVMAGTYGFGRMMVNAGRSNSCGVELSLRGSAFDNHLSYTASYGFTHATFREYTDSVKQGRELVAVDYKGKSVPFVPNHTFAASADWRFDIAHRWLNSITIGANIAGQGRNFWDEANTRSQKAYAVLGAHVDFKIRRFDFNFWATNITNTHYNTFAISSQATGTNHWFAQRATPFRFGVDWKTSF
;
A
#
# COMPACT_ATOMS: atom_id res chain seq x y z
N MET A 1 9.66 3.65 -1.30
CA MET A 1 9.08 3.95 0.03
C MET A 1 8.60 2.64 0.62
N SER A 2 8.86 2.38 1.91
CA SER A 2 8.28 1.23 2.58
C SER A 2 6.76 1.37 2.61
N LYS A 3 6.02 0.25 2.65
CA LYS A 3 4.55 0.20 2.71
C LYS A 3 3.98 1.04 3.87
N SER A 4 4.76 1.20 4.92
CA SER A 4 4.40 1.87 6.17
C SER A 4 4.65 3.40 6.17
N SER A 5 5.33 3.96 5.17
CA SER A 5 5.65 5.40 5.15
C SER A 5 4.52 6.29 4.61
N PHE A 6 3.41 5.70 4.16
CA PHE A 6 2.30 6.46 3.57
C PHE A 6 1.44 7.20 4.61
N ASN A 7 1.45 6.79 5.88
CA ASN A 7 0.72 7.46 6.94
C ASN A 7 1.54 8.64 7.48
N THR A 8 1.34 9.81 6.90
CA THR A 8 2.11 11.02 7.20
C THR A 8 1.48 11.85 8.31
N PHE A 9 2.25 12.80 8.86
CA PHE A 9 1.80 13.72 9.91
C PHE A 9 0.83 14.78 9.36
N PHE A 10 -0.48 14.61 9.63
CA PHE A 10 -1.54 15.49 9.15
C PHE A 10 -1.98 16.58 10.14
N HIS A 11 -1.11 17.01 11.06
CA HIS A 11 -1.41 18.07 12.02
C HIS A 11 -0.68 19.37 11.66
N ASP A 12 -1.24 20.52 12.04
CA ASP A 12 -0.75 21.86 11.73
C ASP A 12 -0.58 22.12 10.23
N ILE A 13 -1.61 21.74 9.45
CA ILE A 13 -1.62 21.83 7.99
C ILE A 13 -2.35 23.07 7.54
N SER A 14 -1.78 23.78 6.54
CA SER A 14 -2.41 24.91 5.87
C SER A 14 -3.16 24.48 4.61
N ARG A 15 -2.61 23.55 3.84
CA ARG A 15 -3.13 23.13 2.54
C ARG A 15 -2.69 21.73 2.15
N VAL A 16 -3.56 21.02 1.44
CA VAL A 16 -3.26 19.77 0.75
C VAL A 16 -3.57 19.95 -0.74
N ASP A 17 -2.58 19.70 -1.60
CA ASP A 17 -2.76 19.68 -3.05
C ASP A 17 -2.78 18.23 -3.53
N ILE A 18 -3.76 17.90 -4.38
CA ILE A 18 -3.86 16.59 -5.04
C ILE A 18 -3.69 16.83 -6.54
N LEU A 19 -2.54 16.37 -7.06
CA LEU A 19 -2.25 16.42 -8.49
C LEU A 19 -2.61 15.06 -9.10
N ARG A 20 -3.57 15.05 -10.01
CA ARG A 20 -4.05 13.85 -10.68
C ARG A 20 -3.20 13.54 -11.93
N GLY A 21 -3.22 12.28 -12.35
CA GLY A 21 -2.42 11.81 -13.49
C GLY A 21 -0.91 11.82 -13.26
N PRO A 22 -0.12 11.30 -14.22
CA PRO A 22 1.32 11.19 -14.08
C PRO A 22 2.04 12.53 -13.92
N GLN A 23 2.83 12.64 -12.88
CA GLN A 23 3.66 13.81 -12.56
C GLN A 23 5.16 13.51 -12.73
N GLY A 24 5.51 12.57 -13.62
CA GLY A 24 6.86 12.02 -13.74
C GLY A 24 7.94 13.05 -14.06
N THR A 25 7.65 14.06 -14.88
CA THR A 25 8.66 15.03 -15.33
C THR A 25 9.24 15.88 -14.19
N LEU A 26 8.43 16.39 -13.27
CA LEU A 26 8.93 17.20 -12.15
C LEU A 26 9.23 16.36 -10.90
N TYR A 27 8.46 15.32 -10.64
CA TYR A 27 8.55 14.57 -9.40
C TYR A 27 9.16 13.16 -9.54
N GLY A 28 9.33 12.66 -10.77
CA GLY A 28 10.06 11.43 -11.09
C GLY A 28 9.35 10.15 -10.64
N LEU A 29 10.10 9.34 -9.92
CA LEU A 29 9.75 8.00 -9.49
C LEU A 29 8.42 7.90 -8.74
N ASN A 30 7.61 6.86 -9.06
CA ASN A 30 6.36 6.50 -8.36
C ASN A 30 5.27 7.58 -8.38
N THR A 31 5.20 8.38 -9.44
CA THR A 31 4.20 9.46 -9.61
C THR A 31 3.24 9.20 -10.78
N GLU A 32 2.98 7.93 -11.13
CA GLU A 32 2.10 7.53 -12.24
C GLU A 32 0.64 7.83 -12.02
N GLY A 33 0.14 7.59 -10.79
CA GLY A 33 -1.26 7.81 -10.44
C GLY A 33 -1.56 9.25 -10.00
N GLY A 34 -0.52 10.01 -9.66
CA GLY A 34 -0.63 11.37 -9.14
C GLY A 34 0.27 11.65 -7.95
N LEU A 35 0.04 12.78 -7.29
CA LEU A 35 0.84 13.24 -6.16
C LEU A 35 -0.02 13.97 -5.13
N VAL A 36 0.21 13.69 -3.85
CA VAL A 36 -0.37 14.44 -2.73
C VAL A 36 0.72 15.30 -2.08
N ARG A 37 0.51 16.61 -2.02
CA ARG A 37 1.43 17.58 -1.41
C ARG A 37 0.79 18.19 -0.18
N ILE A 38 1.50 18.16 0.93
CA ILE A 38 1.02 18.65 2.22
C ILE A 38 1.87 19.83 2.65
N TYR A 39 1.23 20.94 2.98
CA TYR A 39 1.89 22.15 3.43
C TYR A 39 1.54 22.42 4.90
N SER A 40 2.56 22.51 5.74
CA SER A 40 2.41 22.95 7.13
C SER A 40 2.27 24.45 7.22
N ARG A 41 1.54 24.95 8.23
CA ARG A 41 1.38 26.39 8.49
C ARG A 41 2.71 27.09 8.73
N ASN A 42 2.74 28.37 8.38
CA ASN A 42 3.94 29.19 8.59
C ASN A 42 3.84 29.94 9.94
N PRO A 43 4.75 29.69 10.90
CA PRO A 43 4.68 30.32 12.22
C PRO A 43 4.92 31.84 12.24
N ILE A 44 5.49 32.41 11.17
CA ILE A 44 5.69 33.88 11.06
C ILE A 44 4.38 34.57 10.64
N SER A 45 3.71 34.05 9.61
CA SER A 45 2.46 34.63 9.07
C SER A 45 1.21 34.24 9.83
N GLU A 46 1.23 33.05 10.46
CA GLU A 46 0.07 32.45 11.14
C GLU A 46 0.41 32.05 12.59
N PRO A 47 0.87 32.97 13.45
CA PRO A 47 1.10 32.67 14.86
C PRO A 47 -0.21 32.30 15.56
N GLY A 48 -0.17 31.44 16.57
CA GLY A 48 -1.35 31.06 17.33
C GLY A 48 -1.15 29.78 18.12
N PHE A 49 -2.13 29.44 18.91
CA PHE A 49 -2.21 28.22 19.68
C PHE A 49 -3.54 27.50 19.36
N GLU A 50 -3.50 26.23 19.11
CA GLU A 50 -4.66 25.39 18.92
C GLU A 50 -4.55 24.12 19.78
N TRP A 51 -5.61 23.76 20.43
CA TRP A 51 -5.75 22.50 21.12
C TRP A 51 -7.07 21.84 20.74
N GLY A 52 -7.02 20.55 20.44
CA GLY A 52 -8.19 19.78 20.02
C GLY A 52 -8.27 18.47 20.78
N ARG A 53 -9.50 18.00 21.02
CA ARG A 53 -9.80 16.69 21.58
C ARG A 53 -11.01 16.07 20.89
N THR A 54 -10.91 14.77 20.58
CA THR A 54 -11.99 13.94 20.05
C THR A 54 -12.32 12.84 21.06
N ILE A 55 -13.60 12.59 21.25
CA ILE A 55 -14.13 11.43 21.97
C ILE A 55 -15.22 10.81 21.09
N ALA A 56 -15.12 9.52 20.81
CA ALA A 56 -16.11 8.84 19.97
C ALA A 56 -16.41 7.41 20.49
N THR A 57 -17.45 6.83 19.91
CA THR A 57 -17.81 5.42 20.16
C THR A 57 -16.66 4.48 19.87
N HIS A 58 -16.71 3.28 20.39
CA HIS A 58 -15.64 2.26 20.34
C HIS A 58 -14.34 2.71 21.01
N GLY A 59 -14.42 3.62 21.99
CA GLY A 59 -13.29 4.06 22.81
C GLY A 59 -12.23 4.85 22.05
N LEU A 60 -12.61 5.57 20.98
CA LEU A 60 -11.72 6.52 20.32
C LEU A 60 -11.53 7.75 21.20
N ILE A 61 -10.29 8.03 21.51
CA ILE A 61 -9.85 9.27 22.16
C ILE A 61 -8.69 9.81 21.37
N SER A 62 -8.78 11.06 20.90
CA SER A 62 -7.69 11.76 20.25
C SER A 62 -7.45 13.13 20.90
N THR A 63 -6.21 13.57 20.94
CA THR A 63 -5.86 14.93 21.31
C THR A 63 -4.76 15.44 20.40
N ASN A 64 -4.81 16.73 20.08
CA ASN A 64 -3.75 17.41 19.33
C ASN A 64 -3.48 18.80 19.92
N ILE A 65 -2.24 19.25 19.73
CA ILE A 65 -1.76 20.57 20.17
C ILE A 65 -0.90 21.16 19.08
N ASN A 66 -1.12 22.44 18.78
CA ASN A 66 -0.35 23.17 17.78
C ASN A 66 -0.01 24.56 18.35
N LEU A 67 1.26 24.82 18.55
CA LEU A 67 1.79 26.12 18.98
C LEU A 67 2.63 26.71 17.86
N ARG A 68 2.27 27.88 17.38
CA ARG A 68 3.02 28.66 16.39
C ARG A 68 3.43 29.98 16.98
N ARG A 69 4.73 30.21 17.09
CA ARG A 69 5.28 31.43 17.72
C ARG A 69 6.12 32.20 16.72
N ARG A 70 5.73 33.44 16.48
CA ARG A 70 6.55 34.43 15.80
C ARG A 70 7.56 35.00 16.80
N ILE A 71 8.84 34.83 16.54
CA ILE A 71 9.95 35.40 17.36
C ILE A 71 10.22 36.80 16.92
N SER A 72 10.28 37.03 15.60
CA SER A 72 10.47 38.32 14.95
C SER A 72 9.79 38.32 13.57
N ASP A 73 9.83 39.42 12.84
CA ASP A 73 9.35 39.51 11.47
C ASP A 73 10.09 38.56 10.50
N LYS A 74 11.26 38.07 10.92
CA LYS A 74 12.13 37.19 10.11
C LYS A 74 12.23 35.76 10.64
N ALA A 75 11.76 35.48 11.85
CA ALA A 75 11.93 34.18 12.47
C ALA A 75 10.68 33.73 13.23
N GLY A 76 10.39 32.44 13.16
CA GLY A 76 9.32 31.82 13.92
C GLY A 76 9.52 30.31 14.04
N PHE A 77 8.84 29.71 15.01
CA PHE A 77 8.83 28.25 15.16
C PHE A 77 7.41 27.73 15.42
N SER A 78 7.19 26.48 15.10
CA SER A 78 5.98 25.76 15.50
C SER A 78 6.33 24.42 16.16
N ILE A 79 5.48 24.03 17.12
CA ILE A 79 5.47 22.73 17.76
C ILE A 79 4.06 22.19 17.60
N ALA A 80 3.95 21.01 16.99
CA ALA A 80 2.70 20.28 16.84
C ALA A 80 2.86 18.90 17.48
N GLY A 81 1.80 18.40 18.12
CA GLY A 81 1.79 17.05 18.69
C GLY A 81 0.40 16.45 18.65
N PHE A 82 0.35 15.12 18.65
CA PHE A 82 -0.92 14.39 18.71
C PHE A 82 -0.79 13.06 19.47
N PHE A 83 -1.89 12.60 19.98
CA PHE A 83 -2.07 11.27 20.54
C PHE A 83 -3.46 10.75 20.15
N ILE A 84 -3.53 9.52 19.65
CA ILE A 84 -4.76 8.83 19.26
C ILE A 84 -4.76 7.46 19.93
N ASN A 85 -5.87 7.08 20.57
CA ASN A 85 -6.11 5.74 21.06
C ASN A 85 -7.51 5.32 20.61
N ASP A 86 -7.58 4.25 19.82
CA ASP A 86 -8.81 3.64 19.33
C ASP A 86 -8.88 2.19 19.86
N GLN A 87 -9.96 1.84 20.56
CA GLN A 87 -10.12 0.48 21.06
C GLN A 87 -10.58 -0.52 20.00
N GLY A 88 -10.91 -0.02 18.80
CA GLY A 88 -11.39 -0.83 17.69
C GLY A 88 -12.79 -1.40 17.88
N TYR A 89 -13.29 -2.07 16.86
CA TYR A 89 -14.65 -2.62 16.79
C TYR A 89 -14.68 -4.11 16.40
N LEU A 90 -13.63 -4.63 15.78
CA LEU A 90 -13.51 -6.05 15.42
C LEU A 90 -12.98 -6.86 16.62
N ARG A 91 -13.49 -8.06 16.78
CA ARG A 91 -13.06 -8.99 17.83
C ARG A 91 -12.58 -10.29 17.20
N ASN A 92 -11.42 -10.75 17.60
CA ASN A 92 -10.97 -12.11 17.27
C ASN A 92 -11.75 -13.10 18.15
N HIS A 93 -12.48 -14.01 17.52
CA HIS A 93 -13.35 -14.94 18.23
C HIS A 93 -12.57 -15.98 19.05
N LEU A 94 -11.49 -16.50 18.51
CA LEU A 94 -10.68 -17.53 19.18
C LEU A 94 -9.91 -16.96 20.38
N LEU A 95 -9.30 -15.78 20.21
CA LEU A 95 -8.47 -15.15 21.25
C LEU A 95 -9.27 -14.27 22.22
N ASP A 96 -10.51 -14.00 21.92
CA ASP A 96 -11.38 -13.10 22.67
C ASP A 96 -10.81 -11.70 22.88
N THR A 97 -10.05 -11.19 21.88
CA THR A 97 -9.34 -9.92 21.93
C THR A 97 -9.82 -8.96 20.84
N LYS A 98 -9.57 -7.65 21.00
CA LYS A 98 -9.79 -6.66 19.96
C LYS A 98 -8.75 -6.83 18.84
N ALA A 99 -9.21 -7.05 17.61
CA ALA A 99 -8.36 -7.35 16.48
C ALA A 99 -7.81 -6.09 15.76
N ASP A 100 -8.39 -4.91 16.04
CA ASP A 100 -8.11 -3.65 15.34
C ASP A 100 -7.81 -2.47 16.31
N LYS A 101 -7.45 -2.76 17.55
CA LYS A 101 -7.03 -1.73 18.51
C LYS A 101 -5.78 -1.01 18.02
N SER A 102 -5.74 0.35 18.12
CA SER A 102 -4.57 1.14 17.72
C SER A 102 -4.25 2.26 18.70
N GLN A 103 -2.96 2.59 18.76
CA GLN A 103 -2.43 3.75 19.48
C GLN A 103 -1.40 4.42 18.57
N GLU A 104 -1.53 5.74 18.42
CA GLU A 104 -0.62 6.56 17.62
C GLU A 104 -0.24 7.82 18.38
N ALA A 105 1.01 8.21 18.30
CA ALA A 105 1.51 9.44 18.88
C ALA A 105 2.58 10.05 17.97
N GLY A 106 2.69 11.36 17.98
CA GLY A 106 3.73 12.02 17.21
C GLY A 106 3.88 13.49 17.54
N GLY A 107 4.98 14.06 17.05
CA GLY A 107 5.25 15.47 17.20
C GLY A 107 6.09 16.01 16.05
N ARG A 108 5.93 17.28 15.76
CA ARG A 108 6.68 18.03 14.75
C ARG A 108 7.23 19.31 15.37
N PHE A 109 8.49 19.58 15.10
CA PHE A 109 9.12 20.89 15.27
C PHE A 109 9.43 21.48 13.90
N LYS A 110 9.06 22.74 13.68
CA LYS A 110 9.43 23.50 12.49
C LYS A 110 10.00 24.85 12.89
N PHE A 111 11.12 25.20 12.29
CA PHE A 111 11.73 26.53 12.39
C PHE A 111 11.76 27.17 11.01
N VAL A 112 11.38 28.45 10.95
CA VAL A 112 11.39 29.25 9.73
C VAL A 112 12.22 30.49 9.99
N TYR A 113 13.18 30.76 9.09
CA TYR A 113 13.98 31.97 9.10
C TYR A 113 13.97 32.60 7.70
N ALA A 114 13.45 33.81 7.58
CA ALA A 114 13.35 34.58 6.33
C ALA A 114 14.13 35.90 6.52
N PRO A 115 15.48 35.90 6.34
CA PRO A 115 16.32 37.12 6.55
C PRO A 115 15.95 38.25 5.62
N SER A 116 15.40 37.95 4.44
CA SER A 116 14.92 38.92 3.43
C SER A 116 13.64 38.42 2.75
N ALA A 117 13.03 39.26 1.94
CA ALA A 117 11.88 38.89 1.12
C ALA A 117 12.22 37.83 0.03
N THR A 118 13.50 37.65 -0.25
CA THR A 118 14.00 36.78 -1.32
C THR A 118 14.71 35.53 -0.82
N SER A 119 14.93 35.39 0.48
CA SER A 119 15.67 34.26 1.03
C SER A 119 14.95 33.66 2.23
N TYR A 120 14.97 32.33 2.34
CA TYR A 120 14.40 31.62 3.47
C TYR A 120 15.22 30.36 3.81
N LEU A 121 15.11 29.96 5.07
CA LEU A 121 15.56 28.67 5.58
C LEU A 121 14.44 28.05 6.41
N ASN A 122 14.02 26.86 6.05
CA ASN A 122 13.08 26.04 6.82
C ASN A 122 13.81 24.81 7.37
N ALA A 123 13.62 24.50 8.64
CA ALA A 123 14.06 23.25 9.23
C ALA A 123 12.84 22.55 9.86
N ILE A 124 12.65 21.28 9.54
CA ILE A 124 11.52 20.48 10.03
C ILE A 124 12.06 19.16 10.56
N VAL A 125 11.58 18.77 11.74
CA VAL A 125 11.78 17.42 12.29
C VAL A 125 10.45 16.93 12.79
N ASP A 126 10.04 15.74 12.38
CA ASP A 126 8.85 15.07 12.91
C ASP A 126 9.16 13.62 13.30
N PHE A 127 8.49 13.17 14.35
CA PHE A 127 8.53 11.80 14.84
C PHE A 127 7.13 11.26 14.99
N GLN A 128 6.93 9.99 14.61
CA GLN A 128 5.69 9.26 14.77
C GLN A 128 5.94 7.87 15.34
N HIS A 129 5.08 7.48 16.27
CA HIS A 129 4.98 6.14 16.82
C HIS A 129 3.58 5.58 16.56
N THR A 130 3.51 4.37 16.04
CA THR A 130 2.26 3.61 15.86
C THR A 130 2.41 2.24 16.51
N HIS A 131 1.41 1.84 17.27
CA HIS A 131 1.27 0.49 17.81
C HIS A 131 -0.18 0.05 17.63
N GLN A 132 -0.40 -0.99 16.84
CA GLN A 132 -1.75 -1.47 16.56
C GLN A 132 -1.80 -2.99 16.48
N ASN A 133 -2.98 -3.55 16.82
CA ASN A 133 -3.37 -4.85 16.35
C ASN A 133 -3.68 -4.73 14.85
N ALA A 134 -3.23 -5.68 14.06
CA ALA A 134 -3.23 -5.56 12.61
C ALA A 134 -3.78 -6.84 11.96
N PHE A 135 -4.09 -6.73 10.67
CA PHE A 135 -4.57 -7.86 9.87
C PHE A 135 -5.85 -8.49 10.41
N PRO A 136 -6.90 -7.69 10.70
CA PRO A 136 -8.15 -8.18 11.28
C PRO A 136 -9.02 -8.83 10.21
N TYR A 137 -8.52 -9.88 9.55
CA TYR A 137 -9.20 -10.55 8.45
C TYR A 137 -10.10 -11.64 8.98
N GLY A 138 -11.38 -11.60 8.57
CA GLY A 138 -12.36 -12.65 8.82
C GLY A 138 -12.63 -13.48 7.58
N ALA A 139 -13.12 -14.70 7.75
CA ALA A 139 -13.51 -15.57 6.64
C ALA A 139 -14.60 -14.90 5.79
N MET A 140 -14.45 -14.95 4.47
CA MET A 140 -15.38 -14.38 3.51
C MET A 140 -16.18 -15.51 2.84
N ALA A 141 -17.49 -15.50 3.03
CA ALA A 141 -18.41 -16.46 2.46
C ALA A 141 -18.64 -16.23 0.94
N ASP A 142 -19.37 -17.13 0.31
CA ASP A 142 -19.65 -17.04 -1.15
C ASP A 142 -20.62 -15.90 -1.52
N ASP A 143 -21.41 -15.41 -0.58
CA ASP A 143 -22.29 -14.25 -0.76
C ASP A 143 -21.60 -12.90 -0.50
N ASP A 144 -20.27 -12.92 -0.30
CA ASP A 144 -19.39 -11.78 0.04
C ASP A 144 -19.57 -11.25 1.48
N THR A 145 -20.33 -11.92 2.34
CA THR A 145 -20.36 -11.60 3.78
C THR A 145 -19.04 -12.00 4.43
N THR A 146 -18.64 -11.25 5.45
CA THR A 146 -17.34 -11.45 6.13
C THR A 146 -17.57 -11.57 7.63
N ASP A 147 -17.05 -12.62 8.21
CA ASP A 147 -17.09 -12.87 9.66
C ASP A 147 -16.11 -11.98 10.43
N ASN A 148 -16.17 -12.05 11.75
CA ASN A 148 -15.10 -11.53 12.58
C ASN A 148 -13.82 -12.37 12.41
N PRO A 149 -12.62 -11.80 12.65
CA PRO A 149 -11.39 -12.56 12.69
C PRO A 149 -11.48 -13.76 13.63
N ASN A 150 -10.93 -14.89 13.21
CA ASN A 150 -10.91 -16.12 13.98
C ASN A 150 -9.55 -16.82 13.81
N THR A 151 -8.50 -16.13 14.25
CA THR A 151 -7.09 -16.53 14.09
C THR A 151 -6.50 -16.95 15.41
N ASN A 152 -5.56 -17.91 15.38
CA ASN A 152 -4.87 -18.41 16.57
C ASN A 152 -3.76 -17.46 17.07
N GLN A 153 -3.31 -16.54 16.23
CA GLN A 153 -2.33 -15.52 16.60
C GLN A 153 -2.88 -14.10 16.40
N GLN A 154 -2.53 -13.19 17.33
CA GLN A 154 -2.89 -11.79 17.22
C GLN A 154 -1.92 -11.06 16.30
N GLY A 155 -2.40 -10.60 15.15
CA GLY A 155 -1.66 -9.73 14.28
C GLY A 155 -1.24 -8.42 14.98
N ARG A 156 0.00 -7.97 14.76
CA ARG A 156 0.56 -6.77 15.39
C ARG A 156 1.35 -5.96 14.38
N TYR A 157 1.28 -4.63 14.52
CA TYR A 157 2.12 -3.71 13.79
C TYR A 157 2.64 -2.61 14.70
N ARG A 158 3.95 -2.33 14.62
CA ARG A 158 4.59 -1.22 15.33
C ARG A 158 5.47 -0.46 14.36
N ARG A 159 5.47 0.87 14.46
CA ARG A 159 6.32 1.72 13.64
C ARG A 159 6.85 2.88 14.45
N ASN A 160 8.15 3.17 14.24
CA ASN A 160 8.78 4.42 14.63
C ASN A 160 9.33 5.07 13.37
N MET A 161 8.95 6.31 13.09
CA MET A 161 9.39 7.04 11.92
C MET A 161 9.87 8.42 12.32
N LEU A 162 11.11 8.75 11.99
CA LEU A 162 11.72 10.06 12.14
C LEU A 162 11.96 10.64 10.76
N ASN A 163 11.46 11.83 10.50
CA ASN A 163 11.77 12.62 9.31
C ASN A 163 12.44 13.92 9.73
N ALA A 164 13.47 14.32 9.00
CA ALA A 164 14.12 15.61 9.14
C ALA A 164 14.36 16.22 7.76
N ALA A 165 14.13 17.53 7.62
CA ALA A 165 14.40 18.22 6.38
C ALA A 165 14.90 19.64 6.63
N ILE A 166 15.80 20.07 5.75
CA ILE A 166 16.26 21.47 5.63
C ILE A 166 15.96 21.91 4.20
N ASP A 167 15.24 23.01 4.07
CA ASP A 167 14.89 23.63 2.80
C ASP A 167 15.37 25.08 2.81
N PHE A 168 16.30 25.39 1.92
CA PHE A 168 16.85 26.72 1.71
C PHE A 168 16.43 27.25 0.35
N GLY A 169 16.04 28.50 0.28
CA GLY A 169 15.74 29.16 -0.97
C GLY A 169 16.24 30.60 -1.01
N THR A 170 16.66 31.04 -2.20
CA THR A 170 17.06 32.42 -2.44
C THR A 170 16.78 32.83 -3.88
N SER A 171 16.48 34.14 -4.08
CA SER A 171 16.33 34.72 -5.41
C SER A 171 17.59 35.48 -5.81
N ILE A 172 18.07 35.23 -7.04
CA ILE A 172 19.23 35.90 -7.65
C ILE A 172 18.77 36.49 -8.97
N GLY A 173 18.45 37.78 -8.95
CA GLY A 173 17.82 38.45 -10.11
C GLY A 173 16.46 37.84 -10.44
N SER A 174 16.29 37.34 -11.67
CA SER A 174 15.06 36.68 -12.16
C SER A 174 15.01 35.17 -11.85
N LEU A 175 16.04 34.64 -11.21
CA LEU A 175 16.17 33.21 -10.89
C LEU A 175 15.90 32.96 -9.41
N ASN A 176 15.14 31.91 -9.12
CA ASN A 176 14.91 31.39 -7.78
C ASN A 176 15.60 30.05 -7.65
N PHE A 177 16.58 29.97 -6.76
CA PHE A 177 17.27 28.74 -6.40
C PHE A 177 16.70 28.17 -5.11
N SER A 178 16.50 26.86 -5.06
CA SER A 178 16.21 26.16 -3.81
C SER A 178 17.03 24.87 -3.69
N SER A 179 17.33 24.51 -2.45
CA SER A 179 18.03 23.30 -2.05
C SER A 179 17.28 22.64 -0.92
N THR A 180 16.83 21.41 -1.13
CA THR A 180 16.11 20.63 -0.11
C THR A 180 16.87 19.36 0.19
N THR A 181 17.29 19.19 1.45
CA THR A 181 17.89 17.97 1.97
C THR A 181 16.91 17.33 2.93
N SER A 182 16.63 16.03 2.79
CA SER A 182 15.81 15.32 3.76
C SER A 182 16.43 13.98 4.16
N TYR A 183 16.15 13.59 5.40
CA TYR A 183 16.53 12.32 5.98
C TYR A 183 15.30 11.65 6.60
N GLN A 184 15.16 10.33 6.38
CA GLN A 184 14.14 9.50 7.03
C GLN A 184 14.80 8.29 7.67
N HIS A 185 14.44 8.05 8.93
CA HIS A 185 14.69 6.78 9.63
C HIS A 185 13.34 6.11 9.91
N LEU A 186 13.20 4.87 9.46
CA LEU A 186 12.03 4.05 9.72
C LEU A 186 12.47 2.75 10.40
N TYR A 187 11.79 2.42 11.48
CA TYR A 187 11.80 1.10 12.08
C TYR A 187 10.36 0.62 12.18
N ASP A 188 10.07 -0.52 11.58
CA ASP A 188 8.79 -1.18 11.79
C ASP A 188 8.94 -2.67 12.13
N PHE A 189 7.88 -3.19 12.71
CA PHE A 189 7.73 -4.59 13.06
C PHE A 189 6.30 -5.01 12.78
N MET A 190 6.14 -6.10 12.06
CA MET A 190 4.89 -6.75 11.74
C MET A 190 4.95 -8.20 12.20
N ALA A 191 3.90 -8.67 12.90
CA ALA A 191 3.66 -10.08 13.15
C ALA A 191 2.29 -10.43 12.59
N MET A 192 2.21 -11.49 11.84
CA MET A 192 1.02 -11.88 11.10
C MET A 192 0.83 -13.39 11.12
N ASP A 193 -0.37 -13.82 11.43
CA ASP A 193 -0.90 -15.13 11.08
C ASP A 193 -1.21 -15.10 9.58
N ILE A 194 -0.46 -15.83 8.77
CA ILE A 194 -0.54 -15.73 7.31
C ILE A 194 -1.52 -16.73 6.68
N ASP A 195 -2.01 -17.70 7.44
CA ASP A 195 -3.08 -18.58 6.99
C ASP A 195 -4.48 -18.03 7.33
N TYR A 196 -4.58 -17.10 8.30
CA TYR A 196 -5.80 -16.45 8.78
C TYR A 196 -6.84 -17.41 9.39
N MET A 197 -6.41 -18.57 9.87
CA MET A 197 -7.26 -19.65 10.35
C MET A 197 -7.12 -19.86 11.87
N PRO A 198 -8.05 -20.61 12.49
CA PRO A 198 -7.92 -20.97 13.90
C PRO A 198 -6.90 -22.09 14.16
N VAL A 199 -6.44 -22.81 13.12
CA VAL A 199 -5.41 -23.84 13.21
C VAL A 199 -4.04 -23.20 13.01
N ASP A 200 -3.06 -23.61 13.78
CA ASP A 200 -1.72 -23.04 13.77
C ASP A 200 -0.84 -23.66 12.68
N TYR A 201 -1.05 -23.18 11.42
CA TYR A 201 -0.22 -23.62 10.29
C TYR A 201 1.03 -22.76 10.16
N LEU A 202 0.86 -21.44 10.03
CA LEU A 202 1.91 -20.56 9.55
C LEU A 202 1.84 -19.17 10.18
N ALA A 203 2.98 -18.66 10.56
CA ALA A 203 3.13 -17.29 11.00
C ALA A 203 4.35 -16.62 10.35
N MET A 204 4.33 -15.31 10.26
CA MET A 204 5.45 -14.52 9.77
C MET A 204 5.68 -13.30 10.66
N ASN A 205 6.93 -13.02 10.93
CA ASN A 205 7.36 -11.73 11.42
C ASN A 205 8.07 -10.97 10.30
N GLU A 206 7.90 -9.67 10.24
CA GLU A 206 8.72 -8.81 9.39
C GLU A 206 9.21 -7.62 10.21
N LYS A 207 10.51 -7.43 10.25
CA LYS A 207 11.18 -6.34 10.92
C LYS A 207 12.00 -5.57 9.92
N GLN A 208 11.67 -4.30 9.74
CA GLN A 208 12.35 -3.44 8.78
C GLN A 208 13.10 -2.30 9.49
N ARG A 209 14.29 -2.01 8.98
CA ARG A 209 15.06 -0.82 9.33
C ARG A 209 15.49 -0.12 8.06
N GLN A 210 15.00 1.08 7.86
CA GLN A 210 15.31 1.89 6.69
C GLN A 210 15.98 3.18 7.11
N ASN A 211 17.04 3.54 6.39
CA ASN A 211 17.57 4.89 6.35
C ASN A 211 17.49 5.38 4.92
N SER A 212 17.05 6.62 4.71
CA SER A 212 17.08 7.25 3.40
C SER A 212 17.48 8.72 3.51
N ILE A 213 18.23 9.17 2.53
CA ILE A 213 18.60 10.57 2.34
C ILE A 213 18.20 11.00 0.95
N THR A 214 17.66 12.22 0.84
CA THR A 214 17.37 12.83 -0.46
C THR A 214 17.98 14.22 -0.53
N GLN A 215 18.40 14.60 -1.72
CA GLN A 215 18.86 15.95 -2.03
C GLN A 215 18.23 16.39 -3.34
N GLU A 216 17.66 17.59 -3.36
CA GLU A 216 17.15 18.22 -4.56
C GLU A 216 17.64 19.65 -4.68
N PHE A 217 18.13 20.01 -5.86
CA PHE A 217 18.45 21.38 -6.25
C PHE A 217 17.51 21.80 -7.37
N VAL A 218 16.86 22.96 -7.20
CA VAL A 218 15.90 23.47 -8.18
C VAL A 218 16.24 24.91 -8.53
N LEU A 219 16.24 25.18 -9.82
CA LEU A 219 16.40 26.52 -10.38
C LEU A 219 15.12 26.87 -11.16
N LYS A 220 14.42 27.92 -10.76
CA LYS A 220 13.23 28.43 -11.44
C LYS A 220 13.50 29.83 -11.99
N GLY A 221 13.07 30.06 -13.22
CA GLY A 221 13.15 31.38 -13.83
C GLY A 221 11.80 31.83 -14.37
N ASN A 222 11.59 33.15 -14.36
CA ASN A 222 10.42 33.78 -14.98
C ASN A 222 10.87 35.01 -15.79
N TYR A 223 10.77 34.93 -17.10
CA TYR A 223 11.17 36.01 -18.02
C TYR A 223 9.94 36.74 -18.54
N ARG A 224 9.65 37.91 -17.97
CA ARG A 224 8.53 38.80 -18.40
C ARG A 224 7.18 38.08 -18.50
N ASN A 225 6.94 37.01 -17.73
CA ASN A 225 5.78 36.13 -17.83
C ASN A 225 5.58 35.42 -19.18
N LEU A 226 6.50 35.63 -20.13
CA LEU A 226 6.48 34.98 -21.43
C LEU A 226 7.13 33.60 -21.42
N TRP A 227 8.17 33.44 -20.62
CA TRP A 227 8.87 32.18 -20.47
C TRP A 227 9.15 31.88 -19.00
N ARG A 228 8.61 30.78 -18.52
CA ARG A 228 8.86 30.23 -17.19
C ARG A 228 9.56 28.89 -17.34
N HIS A 229 10.60 28.66 -16.58
CA HIS A 229 11.29 27.38 -16.59
C HIS A 229 11.59 26.88 -15.18
N THR A 230 11.68 25.56 -15.06
CA THR A 230 12.11 24.86 -13.87
C THR A 230 13.13 23.79 -14.28
N SER A 231 14.33 23.87 -13.72
CA SER A 231 15.37 22.85 -13.91
C SER A 231 15.77 22.30 -12.56
N GLY A 232 16.09 21.02 -12.47
CA GLY A 232 16.53 20.47 -11.19
C GLY A 232 17.34 19.20 -11.34
N ILE A 233 18.03 18.92 -10.24
CA ILE A 233 18.81 17.70 -10.01
C ILE A 233 18.30 17.08 -8.73
N PHE A 234 17.96 15.80 -8.78
CA PHE A 234 17.47 15.02 -7.66
C PHE A 234 18.39 13.82 -7.42
N GLY A 235 18.70 13.54 -6.17
CA GLY A 235 19.40 12.32 -5.75
C GLY A 235 18.74 11.73 -4.51
N SER A 236 18.63 10.40 -4.46
CA SER A 236 18.21 9.70 -3.24
C SER A 236 18.99 8.41 -3.05
N ALA A 237 19.37 8.12 -1.82
CA ALA A 237 19.94 6.85 -1.41
C ALA A 237 19.13 6.27 -0.26
N GLN A 238 18.82 4.98 -0.35
CA GLN A 238 18.06 4.24 0.66
C GLN A 238 18.77 2.93 1.00
N TRP A 239 18.84 2.63 2.28
CA TRP A 239 19.32 1.36 2.82
C TRP A 239 18.21 0.74 3.64
N LEU A 240 17.64 -0.35 3.14
CA LEU A 240 16.60 -1.11 3.81
C LEU A 240 17.17 -2.48 4.20
N LYS A 241 17.09 -2.81 5.49
CA LYS A 241 17.28 -4.17 6.01
C LYS A 241 15.93 -4.73 6.41
N THR A 242 15.60 -5.89 5.89
CA THR A 242 14.40 -6.66 6.24
C THR A 242 14.83 -7.98 6.87
N ASP A 243 14.24 -8.31 8.02
CA ASP A 243 14.34 -9.60 8.68
C ASP A 243 12.91 -10.15 8.74
N ALA A 244 12.65 -11.21 7.96
CA ALA A 244 11.31 -11.72 7.67
C ALA A 244 11.25 -13.26 7.81
N PRO A 245 11.44 -13.82 9.04
CA PRO A 245 11.32 -15.25 9.25
C PRO A 245 9.87 -15.73 9.05
N VAL A 246 9.74 -16.88 8.40
CA VAL A 246 8.48 -17.64 8.27
C VAL A 246 8.55 -18.83 9.23
N PHE A 247 7.52 -18.94 10.08
CA PHE A 247 7.39 -20.02 11.06
C PHE A 247 6.41 -21.04 10.52
N PHE A 248 6.85 -22.29 10.53
CA PHE A 248 6.02 -23.46 10.27
C PHE A 248 5.67 -24.06 11.62
N ASN A 249 4.37 -24.20 11.90
CA ASN A 249 3.90 -24.60 13.20
C ASN A 249 3.29 -26.01 13.13
N GLN A 250 2.91 -26.57 14.28
CA GLN A 250 2.48 -27.95 14.42
C GLN A 250 1.40 -28.38 13.38
N GLY A 251 0.43 -27.52 13.10
CA GLY A 251 -0.61 -27.83 12.09
C GLY A 251 -0.04 -28.06 10.69
N MET A 252 1.04 -27.33 10.32
CA MET A 252 1.72 -27.52 9.05
C MET A 252 2.52 -28.83 9.03
N ASP A 253 3.21 -29.16 10.12
CA ASP A 253 3.96 -30.42 10.23
C ASP A 253 3.02 -31.63 10.10
N GLU A 254 1.87 -31.60 10.78
CA GLU A 254 0.82 -32.63 10.65
C GLU A 254 0.26 -32.70 9.23
N PHE A 255 0.05 -31.55 8.57
CA PHE A 255 -0.41 -31.48 7.18
C PHE A 255 0.64 -32.07 6.22
N LEU A 256 1.91 -31.73 6.34
CA LEU A 256 3.01 -32.27 5.54
C LEU A 256 3.15 -33.77 5.76
N ALA A 257 3.19 -34.23 7.01
CA ALA A 257 3.27 -35.63 7.37
C ALA A 257 2.12 -36.43 6.74
N SER A 258 0.89 -35.94 6.82
CA SER A 258 -0.30 -36.61 6.23
C SER A 258 -0.23 -36.68 4.71
N ASN A 259 0.29 -35.64 4.05
CA ASN A 259 0.44 -35.59 2.59
C ASN A 259 1.53 -36.55 2.07
N ILE A 260 2.52 -36.88 2.89
CA ILE A 260 3.52 -37.90 2.58
C ILE A 260 2.99 -39.30 2.91
N GLN A 261 2.36 -39.48 4.08
CA GLN A 261 1.91 -40.77 4.58
C GLN A 261 0.80 -41.39 3.73
N ARG A 262 -0.25 -40.60 3.35
CA ARG A 262 -1.41 -41.10 2.60
C ARG A 262 -1.05 -41.72 1.25
N PRO A 263 -0.29 -41.05 0.35
CA PRO A 263 0.11 -41.61 -0.94
C PRO A 263 1.03 -42.81 -0.76
N MET A 264 1.94 -42.77 0.22
CA MET A 264 2.85 -43.87 0.52
C MET A 264 2.09 -45.14 0.99
N TYR A 265 1.12 -44.97 1.90
CA TYR A 265 0.25 -46.05 2.34
C TYR A 265 -0.55 -46.62 1.18
N ALA A 266 -1.16 -45.78 0.34
CA ALA A 266 -1.92 -46.21 -0.83
C ALA A 266 -1.07 -46.98 -1.84
N ALA A 267 0.15 -46.55 -2.11
CA ALA A 267 1.08 -47.23 -3.02
C ALA A 267 1.52 -48.61 -2.49
N ILE A 268 1.88 -48.69 -1.18
CA ILE A 268 2.28 -49.94 -0.53
C ILE A 268 1.08 -50.89 -0.48
N LEU A 269 -0.10 -50.42 -0.10
CA LEU A 269 -1.32 -51.20 -0.06
C LEU A 269 -1.64 -51.78 -1.46
N ALA A 270 -1.61 -50.97 -2.50
CA ALA A 270 -1.84 -51.40 -3.87
C ALA A 270 -0.83 -52.45 -4.33
N SER A 271 0.46 -52.25 -4.03
CA SER A 271 1.52 -53.19 -4.36
C SER A 271 1.31 -54.55 -3.67
N MET A 272 0.98 -54.55 -2.36
CA MET A 272 0.74 -55.77 -1.60
C MET A 272 -0.55 -56.47 -2.02
N THR A 273 -1.62 -55.73 -2.24
CA THR A 273 -2.90 -56.23 -2.78
C THR A 273 -2.64 -56.94 -4.11
N GLY A 274 -1.87 -56.30 -5.02
CA GLY A 274 -1.52 -56.93 -6.32
C GLY A 274 -0.76 -58.28 -6.14
N ARG A 275 0.10 -58.41 -5.15
CA ARG A 275 0.78 -59.69 -4.86
C ARG A 275 -0.18 -60.76 -4.35
N PHE A 276 -1.14 -60.42 -3.49
CA PHE A 276 -2.15 -61.37 -3.00
C PHE A 276 -3.17 -61.74 -4.09
N LEU A 277 -3.54 -60.86 -4.99
CA LEU A 277 -4.34 -61.14 -6.17
C LEU A 277 -3.64 -62.15 -7.09
N ALA A 278 -2.31 -61.97 -7.30
CA ALA A 278 -1.52 -62.93 -8.10
C ALA A 278 -1.42 -64.34 -7.45
N GLN A 279 -1.71 -64.43 -6.16
CA GLN A 279 -1.84 -65.71 -5.42
C GLN A 279 -3.24 -66.32 -5.44
N GLY A 280 -4.16 -65.72 -6.19
CA GLY A 280 -5.52 -66.24 -6.39
C GLY A 280 -6.56 -65.77 -5.37
N MET A 281 -6.25 -64.78 -4.54
CA MET A 281 -7.23 -64.20 -3.62
C MET A 281 -8.25 -63.32 -4.36
N THR A 282 -9.46 -63.20 -3.82
CA THR A 282 -10.43 -62.20 -4.29
C THR A 282 -9.95 -60.80 -3.96
N SER A 283 -10.39 -59.79 -4.69
CA SER A 283 -9.95 -58.38 -4.48
C SER A 283 -10.16 -57.88 -3.04
N GLU A 284 -11.28 -58.22 -2.46
CA GLU A 284 -11.66 -57.90 -1.11
C GLU A 284 -10.77 -58.56 -0.05
N ALA A 285 -10.56 -59.89 -0.18
CA ALA A 285 -9.67 -60.66 0.68
C ALA A 285 -8.19 -60.24 0.55
N ALA A 286 -7.74 -59.95 -0.67
CA ALA A 286 -6.38 -59.48 -0.95
C ALA A 286 -6.12 -58.11 -0.32
N THR A 287 -7.07 -57.20 -0.38
CA THR A 287 -6.97 -55.86 0.24
C THR A 287 -6.95 -55.95 1.76
N ALA A 288 -7.83 -56.76 2.35
CA ALA A 288 -7.88 -56.99 3.80
C ALA A 288 -6.59 -57.63 4.32
N ALA A 289 -6.07 -58.66 3.58
CA ALA A 289 -4.79 -59.29 3.92
C ALA A 289 -3.60 -58.31 3.85
N ALA A 290 -3.57 -57.45 2.82
CA ALA A 290 -2.53 -56.44 2.68
C ALA A 290 -2.57 -55.40 3.84
N GLN A 291 -3.77 -54.94 4.21
CA GLN A 291 -3.95 -54.06 5.36
C GLN A 291 -3.47 -54.71 6.66
N ALA A 292 -3.89 -55.95 6.93
CA ALA A 292 -3.48 -56.66 8.14
C ALA A 292 -1.96 -56.89 8.22
N VAL A 293 -1.29 -57.11 7.10
CA VAL A 293 0.18 -57.24 7.06
C VAL A 293 0.86 -55.90 7.35
N ILE A 294 0.39 -54.81 6.76
CA ILE A 294 0.93 -53.45 7.00
C ILE A 294 0.79 -53.13 8.50
N GLU A 295 -0.38 -53.34 9.09
CA GLU A 295 -0.65 -53.05 10.49
C GLU A 295 0.19 -53.88 11.45
N ARG A 296 0.27 -55.19 11.25
CA ARG A 296 1.09 -56.10 12.06
C ARG A 296 2.57 -55.79 11.99
N ALA A 297 3.05 -55.26 10.88
CA ALA A 297 4.43 -54.84 10.70
C ALA A 297 4.78 -53.48 11.29
N GLY A 298 3.83 -52.84 12.01
CA GLY A 298 4.01 -51.52 12.64
C GLY A 298 3.51 -50.35 11.82
N GLY A 299 2.76 -50.60 10.73
CA GLY A 299 2.13 -49.57 9.95
C GLY A 299 3.10 -48.70 9.13
N ILE A 300 2.62 -47.53 8.76
CA ILE A 300 3.44 -46.46 8.16
C ILE A 300 3.23 -45.21 9.00
N THR A 301 4.30 -44.67 9.55
CA THR A 301 4.29 -43.41 10.28
C THR A 301 5.24 -42.44 9.62
N VAL A 302 4.81 -41.20 9.54
CA VAL A 302 5.60 -40.08 9.03
C VAL A 302 5.53 -38.94 10.06
N ASP A 303 6.71 -38.45 10.43
CA ASP A 303 6.89 -37.26 11.24
C ASP A 303 7.71 -36.28 10.38
N ALA A 304 7.13 -35.14 10.04
CA ALA A 304 7.76 -34.13 9.19
C ALA A 304 7.81 -32.82 9.96
N ASP A 305 8.98 -32.24 10.09
CA ASP A 305 9.24 -30.97 10.78
C ASP A 305 9.92 -30.02 9.79
N MET A 306 9.20 -28.95 9.44
CA MET A 306 9.72 -27.86 8.64
C MET A 306 10.22 -26.74 9.56
N HIS A 307 11.54 -26.58 9.62
CA HIS A 307 12.13 -25.56 10.48
C HIS A 307 11.76 -24.14 10.05
N THR A 308 11.83 -23.21 10.97
CA THR A 308 11.70 -21.77 10.66
C THR A 308 12.64 -21.37 9.54
N VAL A 309 12.09 -20.75 8.50
CA VAL A 309 12.86 -20.20 7.38
C VAL A 309 13.29 -18.78 7.72
N PRO A 310 14.57 -18.50 8.05
CA PRO A 310 15.06 -17.15 8.26
C PRO A 310 15.08 -16.39 6.93
N GLY A 311 14.82 -15.10 6.99
CA GLY A 311 14.83 -14.23 5.81
C GLY A 311 15.54 -12.92 6.11
N ILE A 312 16.86 -12.84 5.86
CA ILE A 312 17.62 -11.60 6.05
C ILE A 312 17.95 -11.01 4.69
N PHE A 313 17.43 -9.81 4.44
CA PHE A 313 17.57 -9.12 3.16
C PHE A 313 18.08 -7.70 3.37
N HIS A 314 19.06 -7.30 2.53
CA HIS A 314 19.47 -5.89 2.41
C HIS A 314 19.11 -5.42 0.99
N THR A 315 18.29 -4.39 0.89
CA THR A 315 17.81 -3.85 -0.40
C THR A 315 18.23 -2.38 -0.55
N PRO A 316 19.50 -2.11 -0.93
CA PRO A 316 19.95 -0.76 -1.21
C PRO A 316 19.36 -0.24 -2.51
N THR A 317 19.01 1.06 -2.54
CA THR A 317 18.52 1.74 -3.73
C THR A 317 19.19 3.10 -3.87
N LEU A 318 19.67 3.41 -5.07
CA LEU A 318 20.21 4.72 -5.43
C LEU A 318 19.43 5.24 -6.65
N ASN A 319 18.95 6.50 -6.58
CA ASN A 319 18.27 7.15 -7.69
C ASN A 319 18.92 8.50 -7.97
N LEU A 320 19.10 8.83 -9.25
CA LEU A 320 19.56 10.13 -9.74
C LEU A 320 18.61 10.60 -10.83
N GLY A 321 18.17 11.85 -10.76
CA GLY A 321 17.26 12.43 -11.73
C GLY A 321 17.71 13.83 -12.18
N PHE A 322 17.59 14.10 -13.47
CA PHE A 322 17.83 15.42 -14.06
C PHE A 322 16.58 15.82 -14.83
N TYR A 323 16.06 17.00 -14.58
CA TYR A 323 14.82 17.43 -15.22
C TYR A 323 14.84 18.90 -15.61
N HIS A 324 14.07 19.18 -16.67
CA HIS A 324 13.81 20.53 -17.15
C HIS A 324 12.37 20.61 -17.67
N GLU A 325 11.67 21.67 -17.29
CA GLU A 325 10.35 22.03 -17.84
C GLU A 325 10.35 23.51 -18.22
N SER A 326 9.95 23.81 -19.44
CA SER A 326 9.76 25.18 -19.98
C SER A 326 8.30 25.39 -20.35
N SER A 327 7.70 26.47 -19.87
CA SER A 327 6.38 26.93 -20.24
C SER A 327 6.50 28.28 -20.95
N VAL A 328 6.06 28.34 -22.21
CA VAL A 328 6.17 29.50 -23.08
C VAL A 328 4.78 29.99 -23.46
N GLN A 329 4.55 31.30 -23.35
CA GLN A 329 3.34 31.95 -23.85
C GLN A 329 3.46 32.11 -25.36
N LEU A 330 2.70 31.31 -26.13
CA LEU A 330 2.71 31.34 -27.61
C LEU A 330 1.83 32.47 -28.17
N ALA A 331 0.75 32.79 -27.48
CA ALA A 331 -0.19 33.86 -27.81
C ALA A 331 -0.84 34.39 -26.52
N ASN A 332 -1.59 35.47 -26.58
CA ASN A 332 -2.19 36.10 -25.40
C ASN A 332 -2.95 35.14 -24.46
N ARG A 333 -3.54 34.08 -24.99
CA ARG A 333 -4.33 33.08 -24.23
C ARG A 333 -3.81 31.64 -24.35
N LEU A 334 -2.72 31.41 -25.11
CA LEU A 334 -2.20 30.07 -25.38
C LEU A 334 -0.79 29.93 -24.83
N ALA A 335 -0.61 29.00 -23.91
CA ALA A 335 0.68 28.61 -23.38
C ALA A 335 0.99 27.14 -23.73
N ALA A 336 2.24 26.87 -24.06
CA ALA A 336 2.76 25.51 -24.26
C ALA A 336 3.82 25.20 -23.22
N THR A 337 3.78 23.97 -22.70
CA THR A 337 4.77 23.46 -21.75
C THR A 337 5.45 22.23 -22.36
N LEU A 338 6.78 22.25 -22.37
CA LEU A 338 7.61 21.13 -22.73
C LEU A 338 8.47 20.74 -21.54
N GLY A 339 8.45 19.47 -21.20
CA GLY A 339 9.21 18.94 -20.07
C GLY A 339 9.92 17.64 -20.42
N VAL A 340 11.07 17.43 -19.83
CA VAL A 340 11.85 16.20 -19.93
C VAL A 340 12.55 15.92 -18.62
N ARG A 341 12.56 14.64 -18.22
CA ARG A 341 13.34 14.12 -17.11
C ARG A 341 14.01 12.82 -17.51
N TYR A 342 15.24 12.65 -17.08
CA TYR A 342 15.91 11.37 -17.11
C TYR A 342 16.22 10.92 -15.70
N ASP A 343 15.70 9.75 -15.34
CA ASP A 343 15.99 9.08 -14.07
C ASP A 343 16.84 7.84 -14.32
N TRP A 344 17.89 7.71 -13.54
CA TRP A 344 18.69 6.50 -13.42
C TRP A 344 18.53 5.95 -12.02
N SER A 345 18.27 4.64 -11.90
CA SER A 345 18.15 3.96 -10.63
C SER A 345 18.98 2.68 -10.60
N ARG A 346 19.63 2.44 -9.48
CA ARG A 346 20.27 1.16 -9.15
C ARG A 346 19.56 0.57 -7.95
N VAL A 347 19.07 -0.66 -8.11
CA VAL A 347 18.41 -1.43 -7.05
C VAL A 347 19.22 -2.69 -6.80
N GLY A 348 19.39 -3.07 -5.53
CA GLY A 348 20.12 -4.27 -5.14
C GLY A 348 19.32 -5.14 -4.18
N VAL A 349 19.67 -6.41 -4.11
CA VAL A 349 19.28 -7.33 -3.06
C VAL A 349 20.48 -8.17 -2.62
N ASP A 350 20.72 -8.21 -1.33
CA ASP A 350 21.69 -9.09 -0.68
C ASP A 350 20.89 -9.99 0.27
N TYR A 351 20.92 -11.28 0.08
CA TYR A 351 20.08 -12.23 0.80
C TYR A 351 20.89 -13.36 1.42
N ASP A 352 20.42 -13.79 2.61
CA ASP A 352 20.91 -14.93 3.37
C ASP A 352 19.70 -15.62 3.99
N THR A 353 19.34 -16.79 3.43
CA THR A 353 18.14 -17.53 3.82
C THR A 353 18.37 -19.02 3.64
N GLN A 354 17.68 -19.84 4.44
CA GLN A 354 17.83 -21.28 4.45
C GLN A 354 16.48 -21.94 4.78
N ALA A 355 16.21 -23.11 4.19
CA ALA A 355 15.15 -24.01 4.64
C ALA A 355 15.74 -25.35 5.04
N ILE A 356 15.18 -25.96 6.07
CA ILE A 356 15.53 -27.28 6.57
C ILE A 356 14.23 -28.04 6.84
N MET A 357 14.16 -29.27 6.35
CA MET A 357 13.07 -30.19 6.64
C MET A 357 13.65 -31.52 7.16
N ASP A 358 13.23 -31.89 8.34
CA ASP A 358 13.47 -33.23 8.90
C ASP A 358 12.24 -34.12 8.61
N CYS A 359 12.45 -35.29 8.03
CA CYS A 359 11.40 -36.23 7.72
C CYS A 359 11.77 -37.63 8.22
N ASN A 360 11.11 -38.07 9.28
CA ASN A 360 11.27 -39.35 9.91
C ASN A 360 10.15 -40.28 9.44
N VAL A 361 10.46 -41.24 8.61
CA VAL A 361 9.50 -42.20 8.07
C VAL A 361 9.76 -43.55 8.65
N SER A 362 8.74 -44.25 9.15
CA SER A 362 8.83 -45.68 9.48
C SER A 362 7.86 -46.45 8.60
N VAL A 363 8.39 -47.38 7.82
CA VAL A 363 7.61 -48.27 6.95
C VAL A 363 7.72 -49.66 7.48
N MET A 364 6.63 -50.19 8.02
CA MET A 364 6.56 -51.54 8.54
C MET A 364 7.70 -51.83 9.58
N GLY A 365 7.89 -50.88 10.51
CA GLY A 365 8.89 -50.97 11.58
C GLY A 365 10.35 -50.68 11.14
N ARG A 366 10.58 -50.28 9.87
CA ARG A 366 11.90 -49.92 9.37
C ARG A 366 12.01 -48.41 9.28
N PRO A 367 12.81 -47.76 10.10
CA PRO A 367 13.00 -46.33 10.07
C PRO A 367 13.85 -45.90 8.86
N ALA A 368 13.49 -44.78 8.29
CA ALA A 368 14.27 -44.06 7.29
C ALA A 368 14.18 -42.56 7.62
N ASN A 369 15.28 -42.00 8.07
CA ASN A 369 15.36 -40.58 8.42
C ASN A 369 16.01 -39.83 7.26
N THR A 370 15.46 -38.69 6.92
CA THR A 370 15.96 -37.81 5.86
C THR A 370 15.96 -36.38 6.39
N ARG A 371 17.10 -35.70 6.23
CA ARG A 371 17.23 -34.29 6.47
C ARG A 371 17.57 -33.60 5.14
N ILE A 372 16.72 -32.71 4.69
CA ILE A 372 16.93 -31.95 3.46
C ILE A 372 17.13 -30.49 3.83
N SER A 373 18.20 -29.89 3.33
CA SER A 373 18.48 -28.47 3.51
C SER A 373 18.71 -27.79 2.16
N SER A 374 18.35 -26.52 2.09
CA SER A 374 18.69 -25.63 0.98
C SER A 374 19.09 -24.28 1.54
N THR A 375 20.26 -23.77 1.13
CA THR A 375 20.82 -22.51 1.60
C THR A 375 21.07 -21.57 0.42
N LEU A 376 20.48 -20.39 0.47
CA LEU A 376 20.62 -19.36 -0.57
C LEU A 376 21.32 -18.13 0.01
N ARG A 377 22.50 -17.81 -0.52
CA ARG A 377 23.29 -16.63 -0.12
C ARG A 377 23.94 -16.01 -1.33
N HIS A 378 23.46 -14.82 -1.73
CA HIS A 378 24.01 -14.12 -2.90
C HIS A 378 23.69 -12.62 -2.86
N LYS A 379 24.26 -11.85 -3.84
CA LYS A 379 24.04 -10.42 -4.03
C LYS A 379 23.73 -10.13 -5.48
N GLU A 380 22.61 -9.45 -5.70
CA GLU A 380 22.16 -9.07 -7.02
C GLU A 380 21.92 -7.56 -7.12
N HIS A 381 22.05 -7.02 -8.31
CA HIS A 381 21.70 -5.64 -8.58
C HIS A 381 21.28 -5.44 -10.04
N ASN A 382 20.37 -4.48 -10.24
CA ASN A 382 19.93 -4.04 -11.56
C ASN A 382 20.00 -2.51 -11.68
N ASN A 383 20.21 -2.05 -12.91
CA ASN A 383 20.19 -0.64 -13.26
C ASN A 383 19.07 -0.38 -14.26
N TYR A 384 18.31 0.68 -14.03
CA TYR A 384 17.21 1.09 -14.88
C TYR A 384 17.35 2.56 -15.25
N GLY A 385 17.16 2.89 -16.54
CA GLY A 385 17.08 4.26 -17.04
C GLY A 385 15.67 4.55 -17.56
N GLN A 386 15.11 5.71 -17.21
CA GLN A 386 13.78 6.12 -17.67
C GLN A 386 13.80 7.56 -18.17
N LEU A 387 13.32 7.76 -19.42
CA LEU A 387 13.08 9.07 -19.99
C LEU A 387 11.59 9.40 -19.86
N LEU A 388 11.27 10.57 -19.27
CA LEU A 388 9.92 11.00 -18.91
C LEU A 388 9.60 12.33 -19.57
N PRO A 389 9.15 12.33 -20.84
CA PRO A 389 8.72 13.52 -21.54
C PRO A 389 7.31 13.95 -21.09
N LYS A 390 7.05 15.26 -21.24
CA LYS A 390 5.74 15.90 -21.07
C LYS A 390 5.54 16.98 -22.11
N VAL A 391 4.36 17.02 -22.69
CA VAL A 391 3.89 18.12 -23.54
C VAL A 391 2.51 18.53 -23.04
N SER A 392 2.30 19.82 -22.83
CA SER A 392 1.00 20.35 -22.42
C SER A 392 0.69 21.64 -23.15
N LEU A 393 -0.55 21.81 -23.54
CA LEU A 393 -1.10 23.05 -24.07
C LEU A 393 -2.20 23.54 -23.12
N VAL A 394 -2.21 24.83 -22.81
CA VAL A 394 -3.22 25.47 -21.95
C VAL A 394 -3.76 26.68 -22.69
N TYR A 395 -5.08 26.73 -22.87
CA TYR A 395 -5.80 27.86 -23.45
C TYR A 395 -6.63 28.55 -22.38
N SER A 396 -6.29 29.79 -22.03
CA SER A 396 -7.04 30.63 -21.08
C SER A 396 -8.32 31.15 -21.73
N LEU A 397 -9.48 30.86 -21.14
CA LEU A 397 -10.77 31.27 -21.63
C LEU A 397 -11.08 32.73 -21.27
N ASP A 398 -10.64 33.12 -20.07
CA ASP A 398 -10.92 34.42 -19.47
C ASP A 398 -9.77 34.86 -18.55
N ASP A 399 -9.93 36.00 -17.90
CA ASP A 399 -9.00 36.56 -16.93
C ASP A 399 -9.23 36.01 -15.50
N SER A 400 -10.26 35.18 -15.29
CA SER A 400 -10.62 34.54 -14.01
C SER A 400 -9.94 33.20 -13.77
N ASN A 401 -8.89 32.87 -14.55
CA ASN A 401 -8.16 31.64 -14.57
C ASN A 401 -8.96 30.41 -15.08
N SER A 402 -10.05 30.61 -15.78
CA SER A 402 -10.73 29.53 -16.52
C SER A 402 -9.86 29.13 -17.71
N ASN A 403 -9.66 27.84 -17.88
CA ASN A 403 -8.82 27.32 -18.97
C ASN A 403 -9.24 25.93 -19.45
N LEU A 404 -8.84 25.62 -20.69
CA LEU A 404 -8.83 24.28 -21.27
C LEU A 404 -7.38 23.82 -21.38
N TYR A 405 -7.13 22.55 -21.17
CA TYR A 405 -5.79 22.00 -21.33
C TYR A 405 -5.81 20.63 -22.03
N ALA A 406 -4.68 20.33 -22.67
CA ALA A 406 -4.37 19.00 -23.18
C ALA A 406 -2.94 18.63 -22.77
N THR A 407 -2.74 17.43 -22.25
CA THR A 407 -1.44 16.98 -21.75
C THR A 407 -1.15 15.55 -22.21
N ILE A 408 0.08 15.33 -22.66
CA ILE A 408 0.66 14.01 -22.88
C ILE A 408 1.86 13.89 -21.94
N SER A 409 1.88 12.87 -21.10
CA SER A 409 2.95 12.68 -20.13
C SER A 409 3.28 11.21 -19.91
N LYS A 410 4.52 10.94 -19.53
CA LYS A 410 4.98 9.60 -19.16
C LYS A 410 5.30 9.54 -17.68
N GLY A 411 4.83 8.48 -17.01
CA GLY A 411 5.16 8.12 -15.64
C GLY A 411 5.87 6.77 -15.57
N TYR A 412 6.41 6.41 -14.39
CA TYR A 412 6.97 5.09 -14.15
C TYR A 412 7.01 4.74 -12.66
N ARG A 413 7.02 3.43 -12.37
CA ARG A 413 7.36 2.85 -11.06
C ARG A 413 8.68 2.08 -11.17
N ALA A 414 9.50 2.09 -10.11
CA ALA A 414 10.76 1.37 -10.11
C ALA A 414 10.56 -0.14 -10.20
N GLY A 415 11.51 -0.81 -10.86
CA GLY A 415 11.70 -2.24 -10.70
C GLY A 415 12.37 -2.59 -9.37
N GLY A 416 12.54 -3.88 -9.11
CA GLY A 416 13.15 -4.36 -7.87
C GLY A 416 13.23 -5.87 -7.80
N PHE A 417 13.29 -6.37 -6.56
CA PHE A 417 13.39 -7.80 -6.26
C PHE A 417 12.33 -8.22 -5.23
N ASN A 418 11.72 -9.40 -5.45
CA ASN A 418 10.72 -10.01 -4.58
C ASN A 418 11.38 -10.83 -3.48
N ILE A 419 11.53 -10.27 -2.30
CA ILE A 419 12.11 -10.99 -1.16
C ILE A 419 11.16 -12.06 -0.60
N GLN A 420 9.85 -11.94 -0.79
CA GLN A 420 8.88 -12.95 -0.35
C GLN A 420 8.92 -14.24 -1.17
N MET A 421 9.52 -14.25 -2.36
CA MET A 421 9.64 -15.46 -3.17
C MET A 421 10.64 -16.49 -2.62
N PHE A 422 11.55 -16.07 -1.74
CA PHE A 422 12.58 -16.98 -1.25
C PHE A 422 12.01 -18.15 -0.44
N SER A 423 10.97 -17.95 0.34
CA SER A 423 10.29 -19.05 1.06
C SER A 423 9.75 -20.09 0.09
N ASP A 424 9.14 -19.66 -1.01
CA ASP A 424 8.60 -20.53 -2.03
C ASP A 424 9.66 -21.28 -2.82
N ILE A 425 10.75 -20.60 -3.18
CA ILE A 425 11.89 -21.19 -3.88
C ILE A 425 12.47 -22.30 -3.01
N LEU A 426 12.77 -22.01 -1.75
CA LEU A 426 13.35 -22.96 -0.81
C LEU A 426 12.44 -24.16 -0.56
N GLN A 427 11.12 -23.94 -0.38
CA GLN A 427 10.15 -25.03 -0.21
C GLN A 427 10.04 -25.89 -1.46
N THR A 428 10.07 -25.29 -2.65
CA THR A 428 10.05 -26.02 -3.92
C THR A 428 11.29 -26.90 -4.06
N GLU A 429 12.46 -26.40 -3.70
CA GLU A 429 13.72 -27.15 -3.72
C GLU A 429 13.70 -28.32 -2.73
N ILE A 430 13.24 -28.10 -1.50
CA ILE A 430 13.04 -29.15 -0.49
C ILE A 430 12.06 -30.22 -1.02
N SER A 431 10.91 -29.79 -1.56
CA SER A 431 9.89 -30.69 -2.09
C SER A 431 10.40 -31.55 -3.26
N ASN A 432 11.13 -30.93 -4.20
CA ASN A 432 11.74 -31.64 -5.33
C ASN A 432 12.83 -32.64 -4.90
N SER A 433 13.45 -32.41 -3.75
CA SER A 433 14.48 -33.26 -3.19
C SER A 433 13.94 -34.34 -2.23
N SER A 434 12.61 -34.42 -2.06
CA SER A 434 11.95 -35.35 -1.11
C SER A 434 12.20 -36.83 -1.35
N SER A 435 12.70 -37.23 -2.53
CA SER A 435 13.10 -38.60 -2.83
C SER A 435 14.52 -38.98 -2.36
N GLN A 436 15.30 -38.01 -1.90
CA GLN A 436 16.64 -38.23 -1.37
C GLN A 436 16.57 -38.98 -0.02
N ARG A 437 17.64 -39.64 0.34
CA ARG A 437 17.74 -40.38 1.60
C ARG A 437 18.94 -39.91 2.40
N GLY A 438 18.78 -39.88 3.72
CA GLY A 438 19.82 -39.37 4.63
C GLY A 438 19.92 -37.84 4.55
N ASP A 439 21.07 -37.31 4.94
CA ASP A 439 21.34 -35.89 4.93
C ASP A 439 21.66 -35.44 3.49
N TYR A 440 20.86 -34.51 2.97
CA TYR A 440 21.00 -33.95 1.62
C TYR A 440 20.91 -32.44 1.64
N ASP A 441 21.97 -31.80 1.14
CA ASP A 441 21.96 -30.35 0.92
C ASP A 441 21.80 -30.07 -0.58
N VAL A 442 20.84 -29.21 -0.92
CA VAL A 442 20.53 -28.88 -2.32
C VAL A 442 21.71 -28.08 -2.89
N PRO A 443 22.37 -28.55 -3.95
CA PRO A 443 23.51 -27.85 -4.52
C PRO A 443 23.06 -26.66 -5.37
N HIS A 444 23.76 -25.53 -5.25
CA HIS A 444 23.55 -24.33 -6.05
C HIS A 444 24.84 -23.96 -6.80
N ASP A 445 24.72 -23.84 -8.10
CA ASP A 445 25.73 -23.32 -9.00
C ASP A 445 25.37 -21.93 -9.54
N GLU A 446 26.21 -21.36 -10.39
CA GLU A 446 25.96 -20.06 -11.01
C GLU A 446 24.66 -20.03 -11.83
N ALA A 447 24.31 -21.12 -12.51
CA ALA A 447 23.09 -21.24 -13.29
C ALA A 447 21.84 -21.25 -12.39
N SER A 448 21.91 -21.86 -11.21
CA SER A 448 20.88 -21.85 -10.18
C SER A 448 20.62 -20.43 -9.69
N TYR A 449 21.67 -19.67 -9.35
CA TYR A 449 21.54 -18.26 -8.96
C TYR A 449 21.02 -17.35 -10.07
N ASP A 450 21.41 -17.58 -11.31
CA ASP A 450 20.84 -16.87 -12.49
C ASP A 450 19.34 -17.12 -12.66
N ASN A 451 18.86 -18.34 -12.40
CA ASN A 451 17.44 -18.68 -12.44
C ASN A 451 16.68 -18.04 -11.27
N ILE A 452 17.25 -18.07 -10.08
CA ILE A 452 16.68 -17.39 -8.89
C ILE A 452 16.55 -15.90 -9.19
N ARG A 453 17.59 -15.24 -9.70
CA ARG A 453 17.56 -13.82 -10.07
C ARG A 453 16.41 -13.48 -11.02
N LYS A 454 16.22 -14.29 -12.08
CA LYS A 454 15.11 -14.11 -13.03
C LYS A 454 13.73 -14.27 -12.39
N SER A 455 13.62 -15.15 -11.40
CA SER A 455 12.37 -15.39 -10.68
C SER A 455 12.01 -14.28 -9.71
N ILE A 456 13.01 -13.70 -9.01
CA ILE A 456 12.76 -12.67 -8.01
C ILE A 456 12.73 -11.25 -8.58
N GLU A 457 13.26 -11.01 -9.79
CA GLU A 457 13.30 -9.69 -10.44
C GLU A 457 11.93 -9.29 -10.96
N TYR A 458 11.55 -8.03 -10.76
CA TYR A 458 10.48 -7.38 -11.50
C TYR A 458 10.96 -6.07 -12.13
N LYS A 459 10.48 -5.83 -13.36
CA LYS A 459 10.91 -4.69 -14.21
C LYS A 459 10.13 -3.43 -13.85
N PRO A 460 10.66 -2.24 -14.18
CA PRO A 460 9.91 -1.00 -14.08
C PRO A 460 8.60 -1.05 -14.88
N GLU A 461 7.53 -0.59 -14.25
CA GLU A 461 6.26 -0.29 -14.92
C GLU A 461 6.37 1.10 -15.55
N THR A 462 5.80 1.29 -16.72
CA THR A 462 5.74 2.59 -17.40
C THR A 462 4.34 2.88 -17.88
N SER A 463 3.94 4.16 -17.82
CA SER A 463 2.63 4.63 -18.27
C SER A 463 2.76 5.81 -19.23
N TRP A 464 1.93 5.84 -20.28
CA TRP A 464 1.64 7.01 -21.09
C TRP A 464 0.23 7.46 -20.81
N ASN A 465 0.07 8.74 -20.44
CA ASN A 465 -1.21 9.37 -20.19
C ASN A 465 -1.49 10.44 -21.26
N TYR A 466 -2.70 10.38 -21.80
CA TYR A 466 -3.27 11.36 -22.72
C TYR A 466 -4.50 11.95 -22.03
N GLU A 467 -4.50 13.23 -21.77
CA GLU A 467 -5.52 13.89 -20.97
C GLU A 467 -5.96 15.21 -21.59
N VAL A 468 -7.26 15.43 -21.62
CA VAL A 468 -7.87 16.70 -22.00
C VAL A 468 -8.83 17.12 -20.88
N GLY A 469 -8.74 18.36 -20.45
CA GLY A 469 -9.58 18.82 -19.35
C GLY A 469 -9.80 20.32 -19.34
N SER A 470 -10.53 20.75 -18.32
CA SER A 470 -10.87 22.15 -18.07
C SER A 470 -10.83 22.47 -16.58
N HIS A 471 -10.43 23.69 -16.28
CA HIS A 471 -10.62 24.36 -15.01
C HIS A 471 -11.50 25.59 -15.25
N LEU A 472 -12.70 25.61 -14.70
CA LEU A 472 -13.67 26.68 -14.94
C LEU A 472 -14.04 27.38 -13.64
N ASN A 473 -13.92 28.70 -13.65
CA ASN A 473 -14.39 29.57 -12.58
C ASN A 473 -15.69 30.25 -13.06
N LEU A 474 -16.82 29.80 -12.56
CA LEU A 474 -18.14 30.22 -13.00
C LEU A 474 -18.81 31.11 -11.95
N PHE A 475 -19.74 31.92 -12.38
CA PHE A 475 -20.54 32.79 -11.50
C PHE A 475 -19.68 33.66 -10.57
N ASN A 476 -18.66 34.36 -11.15
CA ASN A 476 -17.71 35.19 -10.41
C ASN A 476 -16.97 34.46 -9.27
N GLY A 477 -16.64 33.18 -9.48
CA GLY A 477 -15.89 32.37 -8.50
C GLY A 477 -16.78 31.67 -7.46
N ALA A 478 -18.11 31.77 -7.54
CA ALA A 478 -19.03 31.05 -6.68
C ALA A 478 -19.02 29.54 -6.96
N LEU A 479 -18.60 29.13 -8.17
CA LEU A 479 -18.49 27.73 -8.58
C LEU A 479 -17.18 27.49 -9.32
N HIS A 480 -16.38 26.55 -8.82
CA HIS A 480 -15.21 25.99 -9.50
C HIS A 480 -15.55 24.59 -9.99
N LEU A 481 -15.37 24.35 -11.29
CA LEU A 481 -15.59 23.08 -11.94
C LEU A 481 -14.30 22.63 -12.63
N ASP A 482 -13.80 21.47 -12.24
CA ASP A 482 -12.70 20.78 -12.90
C ASP A 482 -13.26 19.53 -13.59
N ALA A 483 -12.98 19.34 -14.87
CA ALA A 483 -13.39 18.18 -15.65
C ALA A 483 -12.20 17.67 -16.48
N ALA A 484 -12.00 16.38 -16.54
CA ALA A 484 -10.98 15.76 -17.36
C ALA A 484 -11.47 14.44 -17.96
N VAL A 485 -10.98 14.14 -19.16
CA VAL A 485 -11.06 12.83 -19.80
C VAL A 485 -9.65 12.34 -20.04
N PHE A 486 -9.37 11.10 -19.68
CA PHE A 486 -8.03 10.55 -19.81
C PHE A 486 -8.04 9.15 -20.48
N PHE A 487 -6.92 8.85 -21.12
CA PHE A 487 -6.58 7.52 -21.61
C PHE A 487 -5.13 7.20 -21.22
N MET A 488 -4.92 6.11 -20.49
CA MET A 488 -3.62 5.69 -20.01
C MET A 488 -3.28 4.29 -20.52
N GLN A 489 -2.08 4.14 -21.04
CA GLN A 489 -1.50 2.87 -21.47
C GLN A 489 -0.37 2.47 -20.52
N LEU A 490 -0.50 1.31 -19.88
CA LEU A 490 0.52 0.77 -18.98
C LEU A 490 1.25 -0.39 -19.65
N LYS A 491 2.56 -0.44 -19.44
CA LYS A 491 3.44 -1.54 -19.88
C LYS A 491 4.20 -2.09 -18.68
N ASN A 492 4.35 -3.41 -18.62
CA ASN A 492 4.91 -4.14 -17.48
C ASN A 492 4.21 -3.79 -16.18
N GLN A 493 2.87 -3.73 -16.20
CA GLN A 493 2.09 -3.36 -15.02
C GLN A 493 2.48 -4.23 -13.83
N GLN A 494 2.83 -3.58 -12.72
CA GLN A 494 3.21 -4.26 -11.48
C GLN A 494 1.95 -4.63 -10.69
N LEU A 495 1.68 -5.92 -10.59
CA LEU A 495 0.59 -6.47 -9.80
C LEU A 495 1.14 -7.19 -8.58
N SER A 496 0.46 -7.03 -7.46
CA SER A 496 0.74 -7.82 -6.26
C SER A 496 -0.18 -9.03 -6.26
N VAL A 497 0.37 -10.19 -6.59
CA VAL A 497 -0.33 -11.49 -6.64
C VAL A 497 0.09 -12.39 -5.49
N MET A 498 -0.63 -13.49 -5.26
CA MET A 498 -0.23 -14.49 -4.28
C MET A 498 1.10 -15.12 -4.70
N ALA A 499 2.02 -15.31 -3.75
CA ALA A 499 3.27 -16.00 -4.00
C ALA A 499 3.06 -17.53 -3.88
N GLY A 500 3.57 -18.26 -4.87
CA GLY A 500 3.87 -19.67 -4.88
C GLY A 500 2.75 -20.69 -4.67
N THR A 501 3.19 -21.92 -4.48
CA THR A 501 2.33 -23.12 -4.40
C THR A 501 1.43 -23.15 -3.17
N TYR A 502 1.87 -22.56 -2.07
CA TYR A 502 1.14 -22.53 -0.80
C TYR A 502 0.51 -21.17 -0.49
N GLY A 503 0.73 -20.16 -1.36
CA GLY A 503 0.12 -18.86 -1.22
C GLY A 503 0.63 -18.03 -0.04
N PHE A 504 1.92 -18.16 0.30
CA PHE A 504 2.52 -17.43 1.41
C PHE A 504 3.00 -16.05 0.98
N GLY A 505 2.29 -15.02 1.40
CA GLY A 505 2.63 -13.65 1.09
C GLY A 505 2.20 -13.23 -0.32
N ARG A 506 2.61 -12.04 -0.70
CA ARG A 506 2.31 -11.45 -2.00
C ARG A 506 3.60 -11.05 -2.68
N MET A 507 3.75 -11.44 -3.92
CA MET A 507 4.87 -11.04 -4.77
C MET A 507 4.45 -10.02 -5.81
N MET A 508 5.40 -9.25 -6.32
CA MET A 508 5.20 -8.33 -7.43
C MET A 508 5.51 -9.04 -8.74
N VAL A 509 4.53 -9.08 -9.64
CA VAL A 509 4.73 -9.59 -11.02
C VAL A 509 4.53 -8.47 -12.02
N ASN A 510 5.16 -8.60 -13.19
CA ASN A 510 4.86 -7.73 -14.31
C ASN A 510 3.77 -8.37 -15.18
N ALA A 511 2.53 -7.93 -15.04
CA ALA A 511 1.50 -8.16 -16.04
C ALA A 511 1.91 -7.43 -17.34
N GLY A 512 1.62 -8.00 -18.50
CA GLY A 512 2.09 -7.48 -19.79
C GLY A 512 1.68 -6.03 -20.04
N ARG A 513 0.43 -5.81 -20.47
CA ARG A 513 -0.12 -4.48 -20.78
C ARG A 513 -1.54 -4.33 -20.26
N SER A 514 -1.87 -3.13 -19.80
CA SER A 514 -3.25 -2.73 -19.52
C SER A 514 -3.57 -1.34 -20.07
N ASN A 515 -4.85 -1.10 -20.29
CA ASN A 515 -5.34 0.23 -20.62
C ASN A 515 -6.33 0.67 -19.54
N SER A 516 -6.27 1.96 -19.23
CA SER A 516 -7.23 2.63 -18.34
C SER A 516 -7.77 3.86 -19.05
N CYS A 517 -9.08 4.05 -19.07
CA CYS A 517 -9.68 5.29 -19.57
C CYS A 517 -10.80 5.72 -18.62
N GLY A 518 -11.05 7.01 -18.59
CA GLY A 518 -12.06 7.52 -17.68
C GLY A 518 -12.39 8.99 -17.81
N VAL A 519 -13.28 9.39 -16.90
CA VAL A 519 -13.74 10.78 -16.75
C VAL A 519 -13.61 11.13 -15.28
N GLU A 520 -13.11 12.34 -15.01
CA GLU A 520 -13.03 12.90 -13.67
C GLU A 520 -13.75 14.24 -13.64
N LEU A 521 -14.59 14.42 -12.64
CA LEU A 521 -15.31 15.66 -12.38
C LEU A 521 -15.07 16.08 -10.93
N SER A 522 -14.84 17.36 -10.69
CA SER A 522 -14.76 17.94 -9.35
C SER A 522 -15.44 19.31 -9.36
N LEU A 523 -16.31 19.51 -8.41
CA LEU A 523 -17.11 20.70 -8.24
C LEU A 523 -16.94 21.18 -6.81
N ARG A 524 -16.68 22.46 -6.63
CA ARG A 524 -16.62 23.12 -5.32
C ARG A 524 -17.12 24.55 -5.42
N GLY A 525 -17.76 25.00 -4.38
CA GLY A 525 -18.24 26.37 -4.38
C GLY A 525 -18.91 26.81 -3.11
N SER A 526 -19.39 28.03 -3.15
CA SER A 526 -20.21 28.63 -2.11
C SER A 526 -21.38 29.39 -2.72
N ALA A 527 -22.49 29.48 -2.00
CA ALA A 527 -23.69 30.17 -2.41
C ALA A 527 -24.34 30.89 -1.20
N PHE A 528 -25.32 31.73 -1.45
CA PHE A 528 -26.08 32.44 -0.42
C PHE A 528 -25.17 33.24 0.52
N ASP A 529 -24.32 34.11 -0.01
CA ASP A 529 -23.35 34.92 0.74
C ASP A 529 -22.42 34.08 1.63
N ASN A 530 -21.96 32.92 1.10
CA ASN A 530 -21.13 31.94 1.77
C ASN A 530 -21.78 31.21 2.97
N HIS A 531 -23.13 31.26 3.08
CA HIS A 531 -23.84 30.43 4.05
C HIS A 531 -23.84 28.95 3.66
N LEU A 532 -23.92 28.63 2.36
CA LEU A 532 -23.79 27.28 1.84
C LEU A 532 -22.39 27.07 1.24
N SER A 533 -21.62 26.11 1.72
CA SER A 533 -20.43 25.58 1.06
C SER A 533 -20.68 24.15 0.61
N TYR A 534 -20.18 23.80 -0.58
CA TYR A 534 -20.42 22.48 -1.14
C TYR A 534 -19.23 21.99 -1.96
N THR A 535 -19.03 20.66 -1.94
CA THR A 535 -18.08 19.97 -2.81
C THR A 535 -18.72 18.71 -3.36
N ALA A 536 -18.39 18.37 -4.60
CA ALA A 536 -18.73 17.07 -5.17
C ALA A 536 -17.60 16.61 -6.09
N SER A 537 -17.33 15.32 -6.08
CA SER A 537 -16.38 14.69 -7.00
C SER A 537 -16.95 13.38 -7.52
N TYR A 538 -16.66 13.10 -8.78
CA TYR A 538 -17.02 11.85 -9.44
C TYR A 538 -15.88 11.40 -10.34
N GLY A 539 -15.54 10.12 -10.28
CA GLY A 539 -14.60 9.47 -11.17
C GLY A 539 -15.22 8.22 -11.79
N PHE A 540 -15.10 8.09 -13.09
CA PHE A 540 -15.32 6.84 -13.80
C PHE A 540 -14.00 6.35 -14.36
N THR A 541 -13.66 5.08 -14.11
CA THR A 541 -12.43 4.45 -14.57
C THR A 541 -12.72 3.05 -15.11
N HIS A 542 -12.37 2.82 -16.38
CA HIS A 542 -12.42 1.52 -17.00
C HIS A 542 -10.99 1.04 -17.26
N ALA A 543 -10.49 0.13 -16.39
CA ALA A 543 -9.15 -0.42 -16.45
C ALA A 543 -9.21 -1.92 -16.74
N THR A 544 -8.57 -2.36 -17.84
CA THR A 544 -8.57 -3.77 -18.29
C THR A 544 -7.21 -4.22 -18.79
N PHE A 545 -6.92 -5.50 -18.60
CA PHE A 545 -5.73 -6.12 -19.17
C PHE A 545 -5.86 -6.24 -20.69
N ARG A 546 -4.79 -5.87 -21.39
CA ARG A 546 -4.65 -6.06 -22.85
C ARG A 546 -3.83 -7.30 -23.17
N GLU A 547 -2.83 -7.58 -22.34
CA GLU A 547 -1.95 -8.74 -22.44
C GLU A 547 -1.56 -9.13 -21.01
N TYR A 548 -2.08 -10.24 -20.53
CA TYR A 548 -1.66 -10.83 -19.25
C TYR A 548 -1.98 -12.31 -19.24
N THR A 549 -0.94 -13.13 -19.25
CA THR A 549 -1.03 -14.59 -19.10
C THR A 549 -0.22 -14.98 -17.88
N ASP A 550 -0.82 -15.78 -17.01
CA ASP A 550 -0.15 -16.33 -15.83
C ASP A 550 -0.34 -17.84 -15.77
N SER A 551 0.54 -18.51 -15.01
CA SER A 551 0.47 -19.95 -14.80
C SER A 551 -0.20 -20.24 -13.46
N VAL A 552 -1.38 -20.80 -13.50
CA VAL A 552 -2.17 -21.12 -12.31
C VAL A 552 -2.16 -22.65 -12.10
N LYS A 553 -1.92 -23.07 -10.86
CA LYS A 553 -1.96 -24.49 -10.50
C LYS A 553 -3.39 -24.99 -10.47
N GLN A 554 -3.71 -25.95 -11.33
CA GLN A 554 -4.98 -26.67 -11.34
C GLN A 554 -4.71 -28.17 -11.04
N GLY A 555 -4.97 -28.56 -9.80
CA GLY A 555 -4.60 -29.89 -9.32
C GLY A 555 -3.07 -30.05 -9.26
N ARG A 556 -2.51 -30.93 -10.09
CA ARG A 556 -1.05 -31.19 -10.18
C ARG A 556 -0.37 -30.50 -11.35
N GLU A 557 -1.12 -29.82 -12.23
CA GLU A 557 -0.61 -29.20 -13.46
C GLU A 557 -0.60 -27.68 -13.35
N LEU A 558 0.38 -27.03 -13.98
CA LEU A 558 0.41 -25.60 -14.21
C LEU A 558 -0.27 -25.33 -15.54
N VAL A 559 -1.39 -24.61 -15.50
CA VAL A 559 -2.18 -24.24 -16.66
C VAL A 559 -2.01 -22.75 -16.93
N ALA A 560 -1.67 -22.40 -18.18
CA ALA A 560 -1.62 -21.01 -18.60
C ALA A 560 -3.04 -20.44 -18.71
N VAL A 561 -3.31 -19.36 -17.98
CA VAL A 561 -4.60 -18.65 -17.98
C VAL A 561 -4.40 -17.27 -18.57
N ASP A 562 -5.18 -16.93 -19.60
CA ASP A 562 -5.19 -15.59 -20.21
C ASP A 562 -6.25 -14.72 -19.54
N TYR A 563 -5.79 -13.62 -18.92
CA TYR A 563 -6.64 -12.63 -18.26
C TYR A 563 -6.99 -11.43 -19.15
N LYS A 564 -6.72 -11.49 -20.45
CA LYS A 564 -7.07 -10.44 -21.41
C LYS A 564 -8.56 -10.08 -21.32
N GLY A 565 -8.84 -8.77 -21.22
CA GLY A 565 -10.21 -8.25 -21.10
C GLY A 565 -10.76 -8.25 -19.66
N LYS A 566 -10.10 -8.91 -18.71
CA LYS A 566 -10.47 -8.84 -17.30
C LYS A 566 -10.16 -7.46 -16.73
N SER A 567 -10.94 -7.03 -15.72
CA SER A 567 -10.71 -5.78 -15.00
C SER A 567 -9.46 -5.89 -14.14
N VAL A 568 -8.70 -4.80 -14.06
CA VAL A 568 -7.55 -4.70 -13.15
C VAL A 568 -8.07 -4.69 -11.71
N PRO A 569 -7.55 -5.55 -10.83
CA PRO A 569 -7.95 -5.61 -9.43
C PRO A 569 -7.70 -4.28 -8.68
N PHE A 570 -8.51 -4.02 -7.65
CA PHE A 570 -8.44 -2.83 -6.79
C PHE A 570 -8.70 -1.50 -7.52
N VAL A 571 -9.33 -1.54 -8.70
CA VAL A 571 -9.76 -0.36 -9.46
C VAL A 571 -11.28 -0.35 -9.56
N PRO A 572 -11.98 0.40 -8.69
CA PRO A 572 -13.44 0.53 -8.79
C PRO A 572 -13.83 1.31 -10.05
N ASN A 573 -14.89 0.86 -10.74
CA ASN A 573 -15.35 1.52 -11.97
C ASN A 573 -15.89 2.93 -11.71
N HIS A 574 -16.45 3.17 -10.53
CA HIS A 574 -17.00 4.46 -10.13
C HIS A 574 -16.49 4.84 -8.76
N THR A 575 -16.18 6.11 -8.55
CA THR A 575 -15.91 6.70 -7.24
C THR A 575 -16.66 8.02 -7.15
N PHE A 576 -17.22 8.31 -6.00
CA PHE A 576 -17.89 9.59 -5.77
C PHE A 576 -17.77 10.02 -4.32
N ALA A 577 -17.76 11.33 -4.13
CA ALA A 577 -17.90 11.95 -2.83
C ALA A 577 -18.60 13.30 -3.01
N ALA A 578 -19.47 13.64 -2.06
CA ALA A 578 -20.11 14.95 -2.01
C ALA A 578 -20.26 15.39 -0.54
N SER A 579 -20.16 16.68 -0.30
CA SER A 579 -20.49 17.31 0.99
C SER A 579 -21.18 18.65 0.79
N ALA A 580 -22.02 19.00 1.75
CA ALA A 580 -22.67 20.31 1.82
C ALA A 580 -22.78 20.73 3.28
N ASP A 581 -22.42 21.99 3.55
CA ASP A 581 -22.43 22.61 4.85
C ASP A 581 -23.22 23.91 4.80
N TRP A 582 -24.24 24.01 5.66
CA TRP A 582 -25.01 25.23 5.78
C TRP A 582 -24.69 25.91 7.13
N ARG A 583 -24.21 27.15 7.04
CA ARG A 583 -23.84 27.98 8.19
C ARG A 583 -24.93 28.98 8.50
N PHE A 584 -25.36 28.98 9.76
CA PHE A 584 -26.24 30.01 10.34
C PHE A 584 -25.37 30.94 11.20
N ASP A 585 -25.27 32.20 10.82
CA ASP A 585 -24.63 33.21 11.65
C ASP A 585 -25.64 33.68 12.72
N ILE A 586 -25.22 33.62 13.98
CA ILE A 586 -26.11 33.92 15.13
C ILE A 586 -25.57 35.14 15.86
N ALA A 587 -26.37 36.21 15.85
CA ALA A 587 -26.05 37.47 16.54
C ALA A 587 -26.26 37.38 18.04
N HIS A 588 -25.56 36.43 18.70
CA HIS A 588 -25.65 36.25 20.16
C HIS A 588 -24.27 36.37 20.83
N ARG A 589 -24.26 36.93 22.03
CA ARG A 589 -23.03 37.27 22.78
C ARG A 589 -22.02 36.16 22.93
N TRP A 590 -22.44 34.92 22.98
CA TRP A 590 -21.55 33.75 23.20
C TRP A 590 -21.62 32.72 22.06
N LEU A 591 -22.66 32.68 21.24
CA LEU A 591 -22.77 31.75 20.11
C LEU A 591 -22.59 32.52 18.78
N ASN A 592 -21.53 32.21 18.03
CA ASN A 592 -21.19 32.92 16.80
C ASN A 592 -21.92 32.34 15.58
N SER A 593 -21.89 31.01 15.46
CA SER A 593 -22.54 30.33 14.34
C SER A 593 -22.88 28.86 14.70
N ILE A 594 -23.83 28.32 13.94
CA ILE A 594 -24.13 26.89 13.88
C ILE A 594 -23.92 26.46 12.44
N THR A 595 -23.13 25.42 12.18
CA THR A 595 -23.02 24.80 10.87
C THR A 595 -23.61 23.42 10.90
N ILE A 596 -24.49 23.10 9.94
CA ILE A 596 -25.06 21.75 9.78
C ILE A 596 -24.54 21.23 8.45
N GLY A 597 -23.89 20.08 8.48
CA GLY A 597 -23.31 19.47 7.32
C GLY A 597 -23.66 18.01 7.14
N ALA A 598 -23.63 17.58 5.89
CA ALA A 598 -23.76 16.17 5.51
C ALA A 598 -22.76 15.83 4.41
N ASN A 599 -22.31 14.59 4.42
CA ASN A 599 -21.41 14.08 3.39
C ASN A 599 -21.77 12.65 3.02
N ILE A 600 -21.53 12.32 1.75
CA ILE A 600 -21.66 10.97 1.21
C ILE A 600 -20.40 10.64 0.42
N ALA A 601 -19.89 9.40 0.57
CA ALA A 601 -18.82 8.88 -0.25
C ALA A 601 -19.09 7.42 -0.59
N GLY A 602 -18.65 6.97 -1.75
CA GLY A 602 -18.85 5.59 -2.15
C GLY A 602 -18.06 5.21 -3.40
N GLN A 603 -18.19 3.94 -3.74
CA GLN A 603 -17.57 3.39 -4.95
C GLN A 603 -18.47 2.32 -5.60
N GLY A 604 -18.24 2.12 -6.89
CA GLY A 604 -18.81 1.02 -7.67
C GLY A 604 -18.16 -0.32 -7.36
N ARG A 605 -18.43 -1.32 -8.19
CA ARG A 605 -17.83 -2.65 -8.04
C ARG A 605 -16.31 -2.56 -8.15
N ASN A 606 -15.61 -3.32 -7.29
CA ASN A 606 -14.16 -3.47 -7.26
C ASN A 606 -13.81 -4.97 -7.16
N PHE A 607 -13.00 -5.50 -8.07
CA PHE A 607 -12.53 -6.88 -8.04
C PHE A 607 -11.29 -7.03 -7.16
N TRP A 608 -11.17 -8.21 -6.51
CA TRP A 608 -10.07 -8.51 -5.59
C TRP A 608 -8.96 -9.33 -6.21
N ASP A 609 -9.25 -10.01 -7.34
CA ASP A 609 -8.35 -10.91 -8.05
C ASP A 609 -8.33 -10.65 -9.56
N GLU A 610 -7.29 -11.15 -10.23
CA GLU A 610 -7.04 -11.00 -11.66
C GLU A 610 -8.07 -11.75 -12.50
N ALA A 611 -8.59 -12.86 -11.98
CA ALA A 611 -9.64 -13.66 -12.61
C ALA A 611 -11.02 -13.02 -12.52
N ASN A 612 -11.17 -11.98 -11.68
CA ASN A 612 -12.43 -11.30 -11.38
C ASN A 612 -13.49 -12.25 -10.77
N THR A 613 -13.06 -13.19 -9.93
CA THR A 613 -13.94 -14.18 -9.29
C THR A 613 -14.61 -13.63 -8.05
N ARG A 614 -13.94 -12.73 -7.33
CA ARG A 614 -14.44 -12.09 -6.12
C ARG A 614 -14.41 -10.57 -6.24
N SER A 615 -15.41 -9.90 -5.67
CA SER A 615 -15.55 -8.46 -5.77
C SER A 615 -16.22 -7.84 -4.55
N GLN A 616 -15.93 -6.60 -4.27
CA GLN A 616 -16.76 -5.73 -3.44
C GLN A 616 -17.88 -5.14 -4.29
N LYS A 617 -19.12 -5.33 -3.88
CA LYS A 617 -20.29 -4.68 -4.51
C LYS A 617 -20.26 -3.18 -4.30
N ALA A 618 -20.99 -2.42 -5.12
CA ALA A 618 -21.13 -0.98 -4.95
C ALA A 618 -21.70 -0.64 -3.58
N TYR A 619 -21.18 0.42 -2.95
CA TYR A 619 -21.64 0.90 -1.66
C TYR A 619 -21.51 2.42 -1.54
N ALA A 620 -22.25 2.99 -0.57
CA ALA A 620 -22.13 4.38 -0.16
C ALA A 620 -22.16 4.49 1.37
N VAL A 621 -21.43 5.46 1.89
CA VAL A 621 -21.33 5.78 3.32
C VAL A 621 -21.80 7.21 3.53
N LEU A 622 -22.80 7.40 4.39
CA LEU A 622 -23.37 8.69 4.75
C LEU A 622 -22.80 9.15 6.08
N GLY A 623 -22.40 10.42 6.16
CA GLY A 623 -22.02 11.11 7.39
C GLY A 623 -22.81 12.42 7.56
N ALA A 624 -22.88 12.91 8.79
CA ALA A 624 -23.45 14.21 9.10
C ALA A 624 -22.76 14.82 10.32
N HIS A 625 -22.82 16.13 10.43
CA HIS A 625 -22.27 16.82 11.59
C HIS A 625 -23.03 18.12 11.91
N VAL A 626 -22.87 18.58 13.14
CA VAL A 626 -23.34 19.88 13.61
C VAL A 626 -22.23 20.55 14.40
N ASP A 627 -21.78 21.72 13.93
CA ASP A 627 -20.75 22.53 14.57
C ASP A 627 -21.36 23.71 15.30
N PHE A 628 -20.92 23.93 16.54
CA PHE A 628 -21.25 25.10 17.34
C PHE A 628 -19.99 25.93 17.59
N LYS A 629 -19.92 27.13 17.04
CA LYS A 629 -18.84 28.07 17.29
C LYS A 629 -19.19 29.01 18.44
N ILE A 630 -18.58 28.78 19.59
CA ILE A 630 -18.84 29.50 20.84
C ILE A 630 -17.59 30.30 21.21
N ARG A 631 -17.50 31.57 20.79
CA ARG A 631 -16.32 32.43 20.96
C ARG A 631 -15.05 31.78 20.37
N ARG A 632 -14.15 31.24 21.24
CA ARG A 632 -12.90 30.59 20.88
C ARG A 632 -13.00 29.07 20.86
N PHE A 633 -14.17 28.52 21.17
CA PHE A 633 -14.41 27.08 21.24
C PHE A 633 -15.26 26.66 20.05
N ASP A 634 -14.84 25.58 19.40
CA ASP A 634 -15.60 24.91 18.36
C ASP A 634 -15.97 23.52 18.89
N PHE A 635 -17.25 23.17 18.89
CA PHE A 635 -17.78 21.86 19.24
C PHE A 635 -18.43 21.24 18.01
N ASN A 636 -17.88 20.14 17.53
CA ASN A 636 -18.40 19.39 16.39
C ASN A 636 -18.99 18.07 16.87
N PHE A 637 -20.28 17.87 16.69
CA PHE A 637 -20.98 16.60 16.89
C PHE A 637 -21.12 15.93 15.54
N TRP A 638 -20.53 14.77 15.38
CA TRP A 638 -20.49 14.09 14.10
C TRP A 638 -20.89 12.63 14.18
N ALA A 639 -21.41 12.10 13.07
CA ALA A 639 -21.67 10.69 12.86
C ALA A 639 -21.19 10.27 11.48
N THR A 640 -20.55 9.11 11.40
CA THR A 640 -20.10 8.48 10.16
C THR A 640 -20.75 7.13 9.98
N ASN A 641 -20.91 6.72 8.73
CA ASN A 641 -21.60 5.50 8.35
C ASN A 641 -22.99 5.39 9.04
N ILE A 642 -23.80 6.44 8.95
CA ILE A 642 -25.12 6.55 9.63
C ILE A 642 -26.06 5.40 9.24
N THR A 643 -25.96 4.94 7.99
CA THR A 643 -26.73 3.81 7.46
C THR A 643 -26.21 2.45 7.92
N ASN A 644 -25.09 2.42 8.66
CA ASN A 644 -24.36 1.22 9.06
C ASN A 644 -24.11 0.26 7.88
N THR A 645 -23.71 0.82 6.75
CA THR A 645 -23.40 0.06 5.53
C THR A 645 -22.25 -0.89 5.77
N HIS A 646 -22.45 -2.17 5.47
CA HIS A 646 -21.42 -3.21 5.56
C HIS A 646 -20.70 -3.36 4.22
N TYR A 647 -19.38 -3.23 4.25
CA TYR A 647 -18.53 -3.44 3.08
C TYR A 647 -17.11 -3.85 3.51
N ASN A 648 -16.35 -4.43 2.60
CA ASN A 648 -14.97 -4.81 2.82
C ASN A 648 -14.03 -3.74 2.25
N THR A 649 -12.97 -3.43 2.97
CA THR A 649 -11.93 -2.50 2.53
C THR A 649 -10.81 -3.22 1.79
N PHE A 650 -10.65 -4.52 2.04
CA PHE A 650 -9.64 -5.37 1.44
C PHE A 650 -10.08 -6.83 1.51
N ALA A 651 -9.72 -7.64 0.51
CA ALA A 651 -9.86 -9.08 0.56
C ALA A 651 -8.63 -9.76 -0.06
N ILE A 652 -8.34 -10.96 0.43
CA ILE A 652 -7.19 -11.77 0.05
C ILE A 652 -7.58 -13.25 0.10
N SER A 653 -7.01 -14.05 -0.80
CA SER A 653 -7.10 -15.51 -0.70
C SER A 653 -5.89 -16.10 0.03
N SER A 654 -6.06 -17.26 0.65
CA SER A 654 -4.99 -18.09 1.22
C SER A 654 -5.15 -19.53 0.71
N GLN A 655 -4.04 -20.18 0.40
CA GLN A 655 -3.98 -21.58 -0.06
C GLN A 655 -3.16 -22.45 0.90
N ALA A 656 -2.97 -22.04 2.14
CA ALA A 656 -2.14 -22.71 3.13
C ALA A 656 -2.47 -24.21 3.30
N THR A 657 -3.73 -24.60 3.13
CA THR A 657 -4.20 -25.99 3.25
C THR A 657 -4.36 -26.71 1.90
N GLY A 658 -3.87 -26.14 0.80
CA GLY A 658 -4.07 -26.67 -0.55
C GLY A 658 -5.45 -26.40 -1.15
N THR A 659 -6.34 -25.74 -0.39
CA THR A 659 -7.65 -25.22 -0.86
C THR A 659 -7.66 -23.72 -0.78
N ASN A 660 -8.38 -23.06 -1.70
CA ASN A 660 -8.45 -21.60 -1.75
C ASN A 660 -9.53 -21.08 -0.79
N HIS A 661 -9.13 -20.37 0.25
CA HIS A 661 -10.01 -19.69 1.19
C HIS A 661 -9.90 -18.18 1.03
N TRP A 662 -11.02 -17.47 1.15
CA TRP A 662 -11.06 -16.03 1.06
C TRP A 662 -11.24 -15.40 2.44
N PHE A 663 -10.50 -14.33 2.68
CA PHE A 663 -10.54 -13.55 3.91
C PHE A 663 -10.66 -12.08 3.56
N ALA A 664 -11.38 -11.32 4.39
CA ALA A 664 -11.56 -9.89 4.13
C ALA A 664 -11.53 -9.07 5.42
N GLN A 665 -11.20 -7.81 5.26
CA GLN A 665 -11.25 -6.80 6.32
C GLN A 665 -12.51 -5.97 6.15
N ARG A 666 -13.40 -6.01 7.15
CA ARG A 666 -14.58 -5.16 7.19
C ARG A 666 -14.23 -3.72 7.49
N ALA A 667 -15.00 -2.82 6.90
CA ALA A 667 -14.94 -1.39 7.17
C ALA A 667 -15.50 -1.03 8.55
N THR A 668 -15.20 0.18 9.01
CA THR A 668 -15.73 0.74 10.24
C THR A 668 -17.26 0.84 10.18
N PRO A 669 -17.99 0.29 11.17
CA PRO A 669 -19.45 0.40 11.26
C PRO A 669 -19.89 1.83 11.62
N PHE A 670 -21.16 2.02 11.93
CA PHE A 670 -21.64 3.30 12.47
C PHE A 670 -20.80 3.77 13.65
N ARG A 671 -20.36 5.04 13.58
CA ARG A 671 -19.58 5.71 14.62
C ARG A 671 -20.11 7.13 14.82
N PHE A 672 -20.21 7.60 16.06
CA PHE A 672 -20.47 8.99 16.38
C PHE A 672 -19.49 9.50 17.43
N GLY A 673 -19.26 10.81 17.40
CA GLY A 673 -18.30 11.43 18.29
C GLY A 673 -18.51 12.92 18.45
N VAL A 674 -17.70 13.49 19.33
CA VAL A 674 -17.63 14.93 19.60
C VAL A 674 -16.17 15.36 19.52
N ASP A 675 -15.93 16.40 18.72
CA ASP A 675 -14.67 17.11 18.71
C ASP A 675 -14.83 18.42 19.50
N TRP A 676 -13.85 18.73 20.29
CA TRP A 676 -13.71 20.02 20.95
C TRP A 676 -12.40 20.65 20.52
N LYS A 677 -12.45 21.84 19.98
CA LYS A 677 -11.29 22.63 19.56
C LYS A 677 -11.31 24.01 20.17
N THR A 678 -10.14 24.50 20.57
CA THR A 678 -9.96 25.90 21.01
C THR A 678 -8.78 26.51 20.27
N SER A 679 -8.90 27.80 19.94
CA SER A 679 -7.90 28.57 19.19
C SER A 679 -7.66 29.94 19.86
N PHE A 680 -6.39 30.31 20.01
CA PHE A 680 -5.94 31.57 20.62
C PHE A 680 -4.97 32.31 19.72
#